data_bdbcc572c8ee6492d6fe38fbe1e728a9
#
_entry.id   bdbcc572c8ee6492d6fe38fbe1e728a9
#
_cell.length_a   1.000
_cell.length_b   1.000
_cell.length_c   1.000
_cell.angle_alpha   90.00
_cell.angle_beta   90.00
_cell.angle_gamma   90.00
#
_symmetry.space_group_name_H-M   'P 1'
#
loop_
_entity.id
_entity.type
_entity.pdbx_description
1 polymer ?
#
loop_
_entity_poly.entity_id
_entity_poly.type
_entity_poly.pdbx_seq_one_letter_code
_entity_poly.pdbx_strand_id
1 'polypeptide(L)'
;MLRSRVFLAVLLIATSCQLRAQERLKPLTLSDAILKAGTDLAPQRLRGLQWIPGTGTYCHIKGDTLWSGTIGKSADAPMVKLADLNAGLAEDAQLKRFPGVVWEGSTQFSFMHNDRVFVWDRKSSKLSERLRMLPEAANQDTDEKQHQVAYTVGQNLYIAQPGQKENIAVTADTVDGVVNGQSVHRQEYGITKGTFWSPSGDLLAFYRMDESMVTPYFVEDISTKPSTFNKLRYPMAGQTSHHVTLGVFDVRTRKTTFLVTGEPRDQYLTNIAWDHSGQFVYITHLNRATDHLRLVQYDVKTGAPVKTLLEEKNDKWLEPLHPAHILEKKGGQYIWWSVRDGWQHLYLYDLKNGLLRQLTKGAWAVTDLLGTDEKEEYVYIQGTAEDGPGTALGDMGSCELHLFKVELSTGKTERITQEAGTHLCQVDDGRVIDQWSSTSVSSRTQLLDARSGQVLKILLDSRNPYAGFSIGATELFTIPGANGDRLNARLIKPSGFDPAKKYPVIVYVYNGPHVQLVSNSFLGGASPWMLHAANRGYLVFTVDGHGSEHRGLAFEQMVHRRLGAVEVDDQVAGAEYLKTLPYVDGERMAIHGWSYGGFMTTSLMLKKPGLFKVGVAGGPVMDWGMYEVMYTERYMDTPAENPEGYATSMLTDKADQLKGDLLLIHGTMDDTVLREHSLTFVKNCVDKGVQVDYFEYPGHAHNVRGKDRLHLMTKVLDHIDAGLGMKK
;
A
#
# COMPACT_ATOMS: atom_id res chain seq x y z
N MET A 1 60.79 -28.75 43.22
CA MET A 1 60.73 -27.85 42.07
C MET A 1 59.83 -28.32 40.91
N LEU A 2 58.98 -29.31 41.10
CA LEU A 2 58.13 -29.84 39.99
C LEU A 2 56.64 -29.44 40.09
N ARG A 3 56.20 -28.78 41.19
CA ARG A 3 54.79 -28.36 41.37
C ARG A 3 54.45 -26.94 40.89
N SER A 4 55.46 -26.10 40.63
CA SER A 4 55.24 -24.70 40.19
C SER A 4 55.10 -24.53 38.68
N ARG A 5 55.47 -25.52 37.84
CA ARG A 5 55.38 -25.44 36.36
C ARG A 5 54.03 -25.93 35.79
N VAL A 6 53.26 -26.67 36.55
CA VAL A 6 51.94 -27.17 36.09
C VAL A 6 50.85 -26.12 36.30
N PHE A 7 50.97 -25.20 37.27
CA PHE A 7 50.02 -24.16 37.50
C PHE A 7 50.10 -23.01 36.50
N LEU A 8 51.27 -22.76 35.90
CA LEU A 8 51.46 -21.69 34.91
C LEU A 8 50.97 -22.10 33.51
N ALA A 9 50.97 -23.41 33.18
CA ALA A 9 50.46 -23.91 31.91
C ALA A 9 48.92 -23.99 31.86
N VAL A 10 48.29 -24.22 33.01
CA VAL A 10 46.81 -24.26 33.10
C VAL A 10 46.21 -22.84 33.07
N LEU A 11 46.93 -21.83 33.58
CA LEU A 11 46.47 -20.42 33.54
C LEU A 11 46.63 -19.81 32.13
N LEU A 12 47.58 -20.27 31.32
CA LEU A 12 47.77 -19.81 29.91
C LEU A 12 46.77 -20.46 28.94
N ILE A 13 46.22 -21.65 29.24
CA ILE A 13 45.19 -22.31 28.44
C ILE A 13 43.81 -21.77 28.76
N ALA A 14 43.54 -21.30 29.99
CA ALA A 14 42.28 -20.69 30.38
C ALA A 14 42.07 -19.27 29.84
N THR A 15 43.15 -18.53 29.51
CA THR A 15 43.10 -17.20 28.91
C THR A 15 43.02 -17.18 27.39
N SER A 16 43.32 -18.32 26.72
CA SER A 16 43.23 -18.42 25.27
C SER A 16 41.86 -18.81 24.73
N CYS A 17 40.90 -19.16 25.59
CA CYS A 17 39.53 -19.52 25.19
C CYS A 17 38.52 -18.37 25.21
N GLN A 18 38.89 -17.11 25.50
CA GLN A 18 37.97 -15.98 25.56
C GLN A 18 38.23 -14.88 24.51
N LEU A 19 39.16 -15.07 23.60
CA LEU A 19 39.23 -14.23 22.39
C LEU A 19 38.47 -14.92 21.26
N ARG A 20 37.16 -15.10 21.37
CA ARG A 20 36.31 -15.09 20.19
C ARG A 20 36.52 -13.71 19.56
N ALA A 21 37.21 -13.66 18.42
CA ALA A 21 37.28 -12.46 17.62
C ALA A 21 35.84 -11.92 17.48
N GLN A 22 35.57 -10.77 18.07
CA GLN A 22 34.33 -10.06 17.86
C GLN A 22 34.29 -9.80 16.37
N GLU A 23 33.47 -10.53 15.62
CA GLU A 23 33.34 -10.35 14.18
C GLU A 23 33.07 -8.87 13.94
N ARG A 24 33.98 -8.22 13.25
CA ARG A 24 33.89 -6.78 12.98
C ARG A 24 32.70 -6.57 12.09
N LEU A 25 31.63 -5.90 12.61
CA LEU A 25 30.44 -5.59 11.86
C LEU A 25 30.80 -4.85 10.57
N LYS A 26 30.17 -5.23 9.47
CA LYS A 26 30.42 -4.64 8.15
C LYS A 26 29.68 -3.29 8.02
N PRO A 27 30.22 -2.30 7.33
CA PRO A 27 29.46 -1.13 6.97
C PRO A 27 28.33 -1.51 5.98
N LEU A 28 27.14 -0.97 6.17
CA LEU A 28 26.05 -1.11 5.20
C LEU A 28 26.31 -0.18 4.01
N THR A 29 26.58 -0.74 2.85
CA THR A 29 26.80 0.06 1.62
C THR A 29 25.47 0.50 1.00
N LEU A 30 25.46 1.58 0.21
CA LEU A 30 24.25 1.99 -0.52
C LEU A 30 23.79 0.91 -1.50
N SER A 31 24.74 0.23 -2.16
CA SER A 31 24.43 -0.89 -3.05
C SER A 31 23.72 -2.03 -2.32
N ASP A 32 24.18 -2.42 -1.13
CA ASP A 32 23.48 -3.42 -0.31
C ASP A 32 22.10 -2.93 0.09
N ALA A 33 21.98 -1.69 0.59
CA ALA A 33 20.73 -1.08 1.05
C ALA A 33 19.67 -0.94 -0.06
N ILE A 34 20.07 -0.82 -1.32
CA ILE A 34 19.13 -0.69 -2.45
C ILE A 34 18.91 -2.03 -3.15
N LEU A 35 19.97 -2.73 -3.54
CA LEU A 35 19.84 -3.91 -4.40
C LEU A 35 19.47 -5.19 -3.62
N LYS A 36 19.80 -5.25 -2.33
CA LYS A 36 19.50 -6.41 -1.48
C LYS A 36 18.32 -6.20 -0.52
N ALA A 37 17.71 -5.01 -0.50
CA ALA A 37 16.59 -4.70 0.39
C ALA A 37 15.41 -5.67 0.28
N GLY A 38 15.12 -6.16 -0.93
CA GLY A 38 14.06 -7.13 -1.20
C GLY A 38 14.49 -8.59 -1.23
N THR A 39 15.76 -8.87 -0.97
CA THR A 39 16.37 -10.22 -1.04
C THR A 39 17.14 -10.55 0.24
N ASP A 40 18.45 -10.45 0.23
CA ASP A 40 19.32 -10.86 1.34
C ASP A 40 19.13 -10.04 2.62
N LEU A 41 18.71 -8.78 2.49
CA LEU A 41 18.43 -7.86 3.60
C LEU A 41 16.94 -7.73 3.92
N ALA A 42 16.08 -8.51 3.27
CA ALA A 42 14.68 -8.65 3.69
C ALA A 42 14.58 -9.66 4.84
N PRO A 43 13.73 -9.42 5.84
CA PRO A 43 13.35 -10.46 6.79
C PRO A 43 12.83 -11.70 6.08
N GLN A 44 13.20 -12.87 6.56
CA GLN A 44 12.71 -14.12 5.98
C GLN A 44 11.19 -14.22 6.12
N ARG A 45 10.54 -14.74 5.09
CA ARG A 45 9.09 -14.99 5.06
C ARG A 45 8.82 -16.37 4.46
N LEU A 46 7.74 -17.00 4.90
CA LEU A 46 7.24 -18.24 4.29
C LEU A 46 6.46 -17.87 3.02
N ARG A 47 7.04 -18.15 1.84
CA ARG A 47 6.42 -17.83 0.56
C ARG A 47 5.16 -18.67 0.34
N GLY A 48 4.05 -18.05 -0.07
CA GLY A 48 2.78 -18.74 -0.34
C GLY A 48 2.20 -19.44 0.87
N LEU A 49 2.45 -18.92 2.09
CA LEU A 49 1.84 -19.44 3.32
C LEU A 49 0.35 -19.20 3.30
N GLN A 50 -0.43 -20.25 3.43
CA GLN A 50 -1.89 -20.21 3.45
C GLN A 50 -2.46 -21.49 4.06
N TRP A 51 -3.71 -21.44 4.48
CA TRP A 51 -4.46 -22.63 4.88
C TRP A 51 -4.85 -23.48 3.67
N ILE A 52 -4.89 -24.82 3.85
CA ILE A 52 -5.52 -25.74 2.91
C ILE A 52 -6.98 -25.91 3.38
N PRO A 53 -7.97 -25.45 2.61
CA PRO A 53 -9.35 -25.36 3.04
C PRO A 53 -9.90 -26.67 3.61
N GLY A 54 -10.57 -26.61 4.76
CA GLY A 54 -11.24 -27.74 5.41
C GLY A 54 -10.32 -28.82 5.99
N THR A 55 -9.00 -28.58 6.14
CA THR A 55 -8.06 -29.62 6.61
C THR A 55 -7.38 -29.32 7.94
N GLY A 56 -7.39 -28.06 8.40
CA GLY A 56 -6.57 -27.62 9.54
C GLY A 56 -5.06 -27.70 9.29
N THR A 57 -4.67 -27.80 8.04
CA THR A 57 -3.28 -27.88 7.56
C THR A 57 -2.94 -26.62 6.81
N TYR A 58 -1.76 -26.09 7.03
CA TYR A 58 -1.22 -24.99 6.22
C TYR A 58 -0.22 -25.52 5.20
N CYS A 59 0.04 -24.74 4.16
CA CYS A 59 1.13 -25.00 3.23
C CYS A 59 2.00 -23.76 3.04
N HIS A 60 3.22 -23.98 2.57
CA HIS A 60 4.17 -22.93 2.18
C HIS A 60 5.17 -23.46 1.15
N ILE A 61 5.82 -22.55 0.43
CA ILE A 61 6.82 -22.89 -0.59
C ILE A 61 8.23 -22.69 -0.01
N LYS A 62 9.04 -23.76 -0.08
CA LYS A 62 10.46 -23.71 0.30
C LYS A 62 11.30 -24.30 -0.84
N GLY A 63 12.16 -23.45 -1.44
CA GLY A 63 12.85 -23.82 -2.67
C GLY A 63 11.86 -24.12 -3.79
N ASP A 64 12.01 -25.27 -4.40
CA ASP A 64 11.19 -25.78 -5.50
C ASP A 64 10.12 -26.80 -5.03
N THR A 65 9.69 -26.68 -3.79
CA THR A 65 8.75 -27.64 -3.20
C THR A 65 7.66 -26.91 -2.42
N LEU A 66 6.41 -27.34 -2.61
CA LEU A 66 5.28 -27.01 -1.75
C LEU A 66 5.31 -27.97 -0.56
N TRP A 67 5.35 -27.41 0.65
CA TRP A 67 5.37 -28.14 1.91
C TRP A 67 4.03 -27.98 2.62
N SER A 68 3.68 -28.94 3.46
CA SER A 68 2.50 -28.85 4.33
C SER A 68 2.87 -29.15 5.78
N GLY A 69 2.21 -28.44 6.67
CA GLY A 69 2.35 -28.62 8.11
C GLY A 69 1.00 -28.68 8.83
N THR A 70 1.00 -29.27 10.01
CA THR A 70 -0.20 -29.39 10.86
C THR A 70 0.14 -28.85 12.25
N ILE A 71 -0.82 -28.21 12.90
CA ILE A 71 -0.71 -27.83 14.31
C ILE A 71 -0.45 -29.10 15.14
N GLY A 72 0.51 -29.02 16.08
CA GLY A 72 0.89 -30.16 16.92
C GLY A 72 1.94 -31.10 16.33
N LYS A 73 2.31 -30.96 15.05
CA LYS A 73 3.48 -31.65 14.47
C LYS A 73 4.68 -30.73 14.41
N SER A 74 5.85 -31.23 14.78
CA SER A 74 7.10 -30.45 14.84
C SER A 74 7.69 -30.17 13.44
N ALA A 75 7.52 -31.09 12.48
CA ALA A 75 8.10 -30.97 11.15
C ALA A 75 7.03 -30.92 10.06
N ASP A 76 7.25 -30.07 9.08
CA ASP A 76 6.47 -30.02 7.86
C ASP A 76 6.96 -31.11 6.89
N ALA A 77 6.06 -31.57 6.00
CA ALA A 77 6.35 -32.61 5.03
C ALA A 77 6.27 -32.07 3.58
N PRO A 78 7.13 -32.51 2.66
CA PRO A 78 7.04 -32.16 1.25
C PRO A 78 5.75 -32.72 0.66
N MET A 79 5.06 -31.92 -0.15
CA MET A 79 3.77 -32.27 -0.74
C MET A 79 3.86 -32.43 -2.26
N VAL A 80 4.39 -31.43 -2.96
CA VAL A 80 4.53 -31.40 -4.42
C VAL A 80 5.84 -30.71 -4.76
N LYS A 81 6.62 -31.29 -5.65
CA LYS A 81 7.87 -30.70 -6.17
C LYS A 81 7.62 -29.98 -7.49
N LEU A 82 8.42 -28.99 -7.81
CA LEU A 82 8.40 -28.32 -9.12
C LEU A 82 8.55 -29.31 -10.28
N ALA A 83 9.40 -30.35 -10.12
CA ALA A 83 9.59 -31.40 -11.10
C ALA A 83 8.28 -32.18 -11.40
N ASP A 84 7.42 -32.38 -10.39
CA ASP A 84 6.13 -33.07 -10.56
C ASP A 84 5.17 -32.24 -11.43
N LEU A 85 5.17 -30.91 -11.24
CA LEU A 85 4.40 -30.00 -12.09
C LEU A 85 4.95 -29.96 -13.52
N ASN A 86 6.27 -29.84 -13.64
CA ASN A 86 6.94 -29.78 -14.94
C ASN A 86 6.80 -31.07 -15.76
N ALA A 87 6.67 -32.23 -15.13
CA ALA A 87 6.40 -33.48 -15.83
C ALA A 87 5.08 -33.48 -16.64
N GLY A 88 4.12 -32.63 -16.27
CA GLY A 88 2.84 -32.43 -16.98
C GLY A 88 2.85 -31.24 -17.96
N LEU A 89 3.96 -30.50 -18.09
CA LEU A 89 4.06 -29.32 -18.96
C LEU A 89 4.91 -29.61 -20.20
N ALA A 90 4.54 -29.00 -21.32
CA ALA A 90 5.36 -29.01 -22.54
C ALA A 90 6.69 -28.26 -22.29
N GLU A 91 7.70 -28.53 -23.11
CA GLU A 91 9.06 -28.02 -22.95
C GLU A 91 9.10 -26.48 -22.94
N ASP A 92 8.30 -25.84 -23.77
CA ASP A 92 8.16 -24.38 -23.88
C ASP A 92 7.39 -23.73 -22.71
N ALA A 93 6.69 -24.53 -21.91
CA ALA A 93 5.87 -24.10 -20.77
C ALA A 93 6.46 -24.49 -19.40
N GLN A 94 7.71 -24.92 -19.34
CA GLN A 94 8.34 -25.34 -18.09
C GLN A 94 8.48 -24.17 -17.10
N LEU A 95 8.13 -24.43 -15.85
CA LEU A 95 8.25 -23.49 -14.74
C LEU A 95 9.70 -23.42 -14.25
N LYS A 96 10.22 -22.21 -14.09
CA LYS A 96 11.57 -21.97 -13.52
C LYS A 96 11.59 -21.95 -12.00
N ARG A 97 10.44 -21.81 -11.35
CA ARG A 97 10.25 -21.77 -9.89
C ARG A 97 8.86 -22.26 -9.56
N PHE A 98 8.65 -22.75 -8.35
CA PHE A 98 7.34 -23.16 -7.88
C PHE A 98 6.37 -21.96 -7.93
N PRO A 99 5.20 -22.08 -8.59
CA PRO A 99 4.25 -20.96 -8.76
C PRO A 99 3.52 -20.63 -7.46
N GLY A 100 2.89 -19.45 -7.39
CA GLY A 100 1.84 -19.19 -6.42
C GLY A 100 0.63 -20.08 -6.74
N VAL A 101 -0.01 -20.63 -5.73
CA VAL A 101 -1.15 -21.54 -5.90
C VAL A 101 -2.38 -21.01 -5.21
N VAL A 102 -3.55 -21.33 -5.80
CA VAL A 102 -4.88 -21.08 -5.21
C VAL A 102 -5.52 -22.43 -4.94
N TRP A 103 -5.89 -22.71 -3.69
CA TRP A 103 -6.52 -23.94 -3.31
C TRP A 103 -8.00 -23.98 -3.72
N GLU A 104 -8.41 -25.11 -4.28
CA GLU A 104 -9.78 -25.43 -4.64
C GLU A 104 -10.23 -26.65 -3.82
N GLY A 105 -10.69 -26.36 -2.60
CA GLY A 105 -10.92 -27.38 -1.59
C GLY A 105 -9.62 -28.02 -1.10
N SER A 106 -9.70 -29.24 -0.55
CA SER A 106 -8.58 -29.90 0.14
C SER A 106 -7.65 -30.71 -0.77
N THR A 107 -8.06 -30.96 -2.02
CA THR A 107 -7.38 -31.93 -2.89
C THR A 107 -6.82 -31.36 -4.18
N GLN A 108 -7.21 -30.17 -4.56
CA GLN A 108 -6.76 -29.53 -5.79
C GLN A 108 -6.27 -28.13 -5.53
N PHE A 109 -5.33 -27.68 -6.33
CA PHE A 109 -4.95 -26.28 -6.45
C PHE A 109 -4.72 -25.92 -7.92
N SER A 110 -4.95 -24.64 -8.24
CA SER A 110 -4.67 -24.08 -9.55
C SER A 110 -3.56 -23.04 -9.50
N PHE A 111 -2.98 -22.77 -10.65
CA PHE A 111 -2.05 -21.65 -10.88
C PHE A 111 -2.11 -21.18 -12.32
N MET A 112 -1.78 -19.93 -12.55
CA MET A 112 -1.67 -19.32 -13.88
C MET A 112 -0.23 -19.38 -14.38
N HIS A 113 -0.05 -19.71 -15.67
CA HIS A 113 1.22 -19.66 -16.37
C HIS A 113 1.02 -19.50 -17.88
N ASN A 114 1.64 -18.48 -18.48
CA ASN A 114 1.56 -18.20 -19.93
C ASN A 114 0.14 -18.21 -20.49
N ASP A 115 -0.71 -17.32 -20.03
CA ASP A 115 -2.13 -17.18 -20.43
C ASP A 115 -2.97 -18.47 -20.27
N ARG A 116 -2.53 -19.39 -19.42
CA ARG A 116 -3.20 -20.65 -19.13
C ARG A 116 -3.42 -20.84 -17.65
N VAL A 117 -4.50 -21.51 -17.29
CA VAL A 117 -4.76 -21.99 -15.93
C VAL A 117 -4.54 -23.48 -15.88
N PHE A 118 -3.66 -23.92 -14.98
CA PHE A 118 -3.38 -25.32 -14.73
C PHE A 118 -3.94 -25.74 -13.38
N VAL A 119 -4.36 -26.99 -13.27
CA VAL A 119 -4.87 -27.62 -12.05
C VAL A 119 -4.04 -28.84 -11.71
N TRP A 120 -3.56 -28.90 -10.48
CA TRP A 120 -2.92 -30.06 -9.90
C TRP A 120 -3.90 -30.81 -9.01
N ASP A 121 -4.16 -32.07 -9.35
CA ASP A 121 -4.94 -32.97 -8.50
C ASP A 121 -4.02 -33.85 -7.65
N ARG A 122 -4.10 -33.67 -6.34
CA ARG A 122 -3.23 -34.37 -5.36
C ARG A 122 -3.50 -35.86 -5.27
N LYS A 123 -4.73 -36.30 -5.52
CA LYS A 123 -5.10 -37.73 -5.43
C LYS A 123 -4.52 -38.53 -6.58
N SER A 124 -4.60 -38.00 -7.77
CA SER A 124 -4.06 -38.64 -8.98
C SER A 124 -2.61 -38.26 -9.27
N SER A 125 -2.07 -37.23 -8.59
CA SER A 125 -0.75 -36.62 -8.87
C SER A 125 -0.61 -36.21 -10.34
N LYS A 126 -1.66 -35.58 -10.89
CA LYS A 126 -1.68 -35.17 -12.31
C LYS A 126 -1.91 -33.66 -12.42
N LEU A 127 -1.18 -33.07 -13.37
CA LEU A 127 -1.41 -31.74 -13.86
C LEU A 127 -2.25 -31.76 -15.12
N SER A 128 -3.21 -30.86 -15.26
CA SER A 128 -4.01 -30.66 -16.46
C SER A 128 -4.19 -29.17 -16.75
N GLU A 129 -4.21 -28.82 -18.03
CA GLU A 129 -4.63 -27.48 -18.47
C GLU A 129 -6.17 -27.39 -18.34
N ARG A 130 -6.67 -26.40 -17.63
CA ARG A 130 -8.10 -26.17 -17.42
C ARG A 130 -8.70 -25.30 -18.51
N LEU A 131 -8.04 -24.17 -18.79
CA LEU A 131 -8.47 -23.19 -19.78
C LEU A 131 -7.28 -22.39 -20.30
N ARG A 132 -7.51 -21.72 -21.42
CA ARG A 132 -6.54 -20.82 -22.05
C ARG A 132 -7.20 -19.53 -22.43
N MET A 133 -6.55 -18.43 -22.06
CA MET A 133 -6.90 -17.08 -22.45
C MET A 133 -6.30 -16.73 -23.80
N LEU A 134 -6.74 -15.63 -24.39
CA LEU A 134 -6.10 -15.05 -25.56
C LEU A 134 -4.70 -14.51 -25.19
N PRO A 135 -3.77 -14.40 -26.16
CA PRO A 135 -2.52 -13.71 -25.94
C PRO A 135 -2.74 -12.28 -25.43
N GLU A 136 -1.79 -11.77 -24.64
CA GLU A 136 -1.84 -10.43 -24.02
C GLU A 136 -2.98 -10.25 -23.00
N ALA A 137 -3.50 -11.35 -22.45
CA ALA A 137 -4.48 -11.31 -21.38
C ALA A 137 -3.98 -10.54 -20.17
N ALA A 138 -4.74 -9.54 -19.73
CA ALA A 138 -4.48 -8.70 -18.55
C ALA A 138 -5.70 -8.66 -17.63
N ASN A 139 -5.56 -8.10 -16.43
CA ASN A 139 -6.65 -7.90 -15.46
C ASN A 139 -7.48 -9.17 -15.20
N GLN A 140 -6.79 -10.31 -15.01
CA GLN A 140 -7.45 -11.61 -14.80
C GLN A 140 -8.21 -11.64 -13.46
N ASP A 141 -9.45 -12.08 -13.50
CA ASP A 141 -10.34 -12.29 -12.35
C ASP A 141 -11.00 -13.66 -12.44
N THR A 142 -10.65 -14.57 -11.53
CA THR A 142 -11.12 -15.95 -11.53
C THR A 142 -12.39 -16.09 -10.70
N ASP A 143 -13.41 -16.71 -11.28
CA ASP A 143 -14.59 -17.15 -10.54
C ASP A 143 -14.30 -18.40 -9.71
N GLU A 144 -14.63 -18.35 -8.42
CA GLU A 144 -14.35 -19.45 -7.49
C GLU A 144 -15.27 -20.67 -7.67
N LYS A 145 -16.45 -20.52 -8.26
CA LYS A 145 -17.45 -21.61 -8.39
C LYS A 145 -17.31 -22.40 -9.66
N GLN A 146 -17.24 -21.73 -10.79
CA GLN A 146 -17.16 -22.36 -12.11
C GLN A 146 -15.74 -22.36 -12.68
N HIS A 147 -14.80 -21.70 -11.97
CA HIS A 147 -13.37 -21.62 -12.32
C HIS A 147 -13.11 -21.05 -13.71
N GLN A 148 -13.98 -20.19 -14.18
CA GLN A 148 -13.78 -19.41 -15.39
C GLN A 148 -13.00 -18.14 -15.07
N VAL A 149 -12.40 -17.50 -16.07
CA VAL A 149 -11.57 -16.30 -15.90
C VAL A 149 -12.09 -15.18 -16.79
N ALA A 150 -12.48 -14.07 -16.18
CA ALA A 150 -12.66 -12.80 -16.87
C ALA A 150 -11.30 -12.12 -17.04
N TYR A 151 -11.02 -11.54 -18.20
CA TYR A 151 -9.76 -10.87 -18.49
C TYR A 151 -9.92 -9.87 -19.63
N THR A 152 -8.96 -8.95 -19.75
CA THR A 152 -8.97 -7.95 -20.81
C THR A 152 -7.89 -8.23 -21.86
N VAL A 153 -8.17 -7.87 -23.12
CA VAL A 153 -7.18 -7.71 -24.17
C VAL A 153 -7.42 -6.31 -24.79
N GLY A 154 -6.42 -5.45 -24.71
CA GLY A 154 -6.61 -4.05 -25.07
C GLY A 154 -7.73 -3.41 -24.24
N GLN A 155 -8.69 -2.79 -24.92
CA GLN A 155 -9.84 -2.12 -24.28
C GLN A 155 -11.07 -3.03 -24.04
N ASN A 156 -11.02 -4.29 -24.43
CA ASN A 156 -12.17 -5.18 -24.41
C ASN A 156 -12.06 -6.32 -23.38
N LEU A 157 -13.21 -6.76 -22.89
CA LEU A 157 -13.37 -7.79 -21.86
C LEU A 157 -13.75 -9.14 -22.48
N TYR A 158 -13.15 -10.21 -21.99
CA TYR A 158 -13.35 -11.60 -22.42
C TYR A 158 -13.53 -12.52 -21.22
N ILE A 159 -14.10 -13.72 -21.48
CA ILE A 159 -14.19 -14.81 -20.52
C ILE A 159 -13.63 -16.09 -21.15
N ALA A 160 -12.69 -16.73 -20.45
CA ALA A 160 -12.23 -18.09 -20.73
C ALA A 160 -12.95 -19.08 -19.81
N GLN A 161 -13.46 -20.18 -20.39
CA GLN A 161 -14.20 -21.20 -19.65
C GLN A 161 -13.49 -22.57 -19.65
N PRO A 162 -13.58 -23.33 -18.55
CA PRO A 162 -13.04 -24.69 -18.49
C PRO A 162 -13.50 -25.57 -19.68
N GLY A 163 -12.51 -26.20 -20.30
CA GLY A 163 -12.79 -27.18 -21.42
C GLY A 163 -13.24 -26.54 -22.73
N GLN A 164 -13.38 -25.20 -22.80
CA GLN A 164 -13.74 -24.52 -24.05
C GLN A 164 -12.47 -24.04 -24.76
N LYS A 165 -12.47 -24.13 -26.10
CA LYS A 165 -11.35 -23.57 -26.92
C LYS A 165 -11.56 -22.12 -27.28
N GLU A 166 -12.81 -21.70 -27.42
CA GLU A 166 -13.17 -20.33 -27.78
C GLU A 166 -13.49 -19.52 -26.53
N ASN A 167 -12.92 -18.33 -26.47
CA ASN A 167 -13.20 -17.36 -25.41
C ASN A 167 -14.43 -16.54 -25.78
N ILE A 168 -15.25 -16.21 -24.78
CA ILE A 168 -16.43 -15.38 -24.95
C ILE A 168 -15.99 -13.91 -24.99
N ALA A 169 -16.26 -13.19 -26.06
CA ALA A 169 -16.15 -11.75 -26.10
C ALA A 169 -17.35 -11.13 -25.33
N VAL A 170 -17.09 -10.48 -24.23
CA VAL A 170 -18.11 -9.77 -23.44
C VAL A 170 -18.37 -8.40 -24.06
N THR A 171 -17.33 -7.74 -24.54
CA THR A 171 -17.42 -6.44 -25.21
C THR A 171 -16.64 -6.42 -26.51
N ALA A 172 -17.00 -5.50 -27.42
CA ALA A 172 -16.35 -5.27 -28.71
C ALA A 172 -16.32 -3.77 -29.05
N ASP A 173 -15.99 -2.93 -28.06
CA ASP A 173 -15.85 -1.49 -28.27
C ASP A 173 -14.64 -1.17 -29.15
N THR A 174 -14.82 -0.23 -30.07
CA THR A 174 -13.77 0.26 -30.98
C THR A 174 -13.49 1.76 -30.82
N VAL A 175 -14.24 2.42 -29.93
CA VAL A 175 -14.11 3.85 -29.67
C VAL A 175 -12.87 4.09 -28.83
N ASP A 176 -11.99 4.97 -29.30
CA ASP A 176 -10.80 5.38 -28.55
C ASP A 176 -11.18 6.11 -27.27
N GLY A 177 -10.66 5.64 -26.14
CA GLY A 177 -10.98 6.14 -24.81
C GLY A 177 -12.17 5.42 -24.14
N VAL A 178 -12.68 4.32 -24.72
CA VAL A 178 -13.64 3.45 -24.05
C VAL A 178 -12.92 2.18 -23.63
N VAL A 179 -12.93 1.86 -22.34
CA VAL A 179 -12.30 0.67 -21.77
C VAL A 179 -13.28 -0.13 -20.91
N ASN A 180 -13.14 -1.45 -20.93
CA ASN A 180 -14.07 -2.38 -20.28
C ASN A 180 -13.31 -3.36 -19.37
N GLY A 181 -13.87 -3.65 -18.18
CA GLY A 181 -13.33 -4.65 -17.26
C GLY A 181 -12.00 -4.26 -16.63
N GLN A 182 -11.62 -3.00 -16.69
CA GLN A 182 -10.43 -2.44 -16.05
C GLN A 182 -10.83 -1.63 -14.82
N SER A 183 -9.87 -1.40 -13.90
CA SER A 183 -10.08 -0.47 -12.79
C SER A 183 -10.37 0.94 -13.32
N VAL A 184 -11.21 1.68 -12.61
CA VAL A 184 -11.65 3.02 -12.99
C VAL A 184 -11.20 4.05 -11.96
N HIS A 185 -11.50 5.34 -12.20
CA HIS A 185 -11.24 6.43 -11.28
C HIS A 185 -9.78 6.46 -10.78
N ARG A 186 -8.84 6.08 -11.65
CA ARG A 186 -7.40 6.00 -11.37
C ARG A 186 -7.04 5.20 -10.11
N GLN A 187 -7.86 4.19 -9.80
CA GLN A 187 -7.71 3.30 -8.65
C GLN A 187 -7.95 3.96 -7.28
N GLU A 188 -8.57 5.14 -7.27
CA GLU A 188 -9.01 5.79 -6.04
C GLU A 188 -10.19 5.05 -5.40
N TYR A 189 -10.57 5.39 -4.17
CA TYR A 189 -11.74 4.87 -3.44
C TYR A 189 -11.72 3.34 -3.25
N GLY A 190 -10.53 2.72 -3.10
CA GLY A 190 -10.40 1.29 -2.89
C GLY A 190 -10.63 0.44 -4.15
N ILE A 191 -10.70 1.04 -5.34
CA ILE A 191 -10.93 0.33 -6.60
C ILE A 191 -9.63 -0.31 -7.07
N THR A 192 -9.56 -1.65 -7.05
CA THR A 192 -8.37 -2.41 -7.46
C THR A 192 -8.59 -3.25 -8.71
N LYS A 193 -9.85 -3.47 -9.12
CA LYS A 193 -10.22 -4.28 -10.29
C LYS A 193 -11.46 -3.72 -10.99
N GLY A 194 -11.72 -4.21 -12.20
CA GLY A 194 -12.86 -3.77 -13.01
C GLY A 194 -13.93 -4.83 -13.26
N THR A 195 -13.81 -6.01 -12.67
CA THR A 195 -14.73 -7.14 -12.85
C THR A 195 -15.14 -7.75 -11.51
N PHE A 196 -16.38 -8.23 -11.41
CA PHE A 196 -16.95 -8.72 -10.15
C PHE A 196 -17.91 -9.87 -10.44
N TRP A 197 -17.48 -11.10 -10.15
CA TRP A 197 -18.30 -12.29 -10.35
C TRP A 197 -19.45 -12.38 -9.34
N SER A 198 -20.61 -12.82 -9.81
CA SER A 198 -21.70 -13.18 -8.89
C SER A 198 -21.33 -14.42 -8.08
N PRO A 199 -21.96 -14.69 -6.93
CA PRO A 199 -21.67 -15.85 -6.09
C PRO A 199 -21.82 -17.21 -6.78
N SER A 200 -22.64 -17.29 -7.84
CA SER A 200 -22.81 -18.52 -8.66
C SER A 200 -21.82 -18.63 -9.81
N GLY A 201 -21.14 -17.54 -10.19
CA GLY A 201 -20.33 -17.45 -11.41
C GLY A 201 -21.13 -17.32 -12.71
N ASP A 202 -22.47 -17.25 -12.66
CA ASP A 202 -23.31 -17.13 -13.86
C ASP A 202 -23.36 -15.72 -14.45
N LEU A 203 -23.07 -14.70 -13.60
CA LEU A 203 -23.11 -13.30 -13.96
C LEU A 203 -21.77 -12.63 -13.67
N LEU A 204 -21.38 -11.68 -14.53
CA LEU A 204 -20.19 -10.87 -14.38
C LEU A 204 -20.57 -9.39 -14.41
N ALA A 205 -20.47 -8.70 -13.27
CA ALA A 205 -20.53 -7.24 -13.27
C ALA A 205 -19.15 -6.68 -13.69
N PHE A 206 -19.16 -5.62 -14.50
CA PHE A 206 -17.93 -5.01 -14.98
C PHE A 206 -18.09 -3.51 -15.20
N TYR A 207 -17.01 -2.78 -14.95
CA TYR A 207 -16.94 -1.37 -15.31
C TYR A 207 -16.75 -1.18 -16.81
N ARG A 208 -17.48 -0.21 -17.36
CA ARG A 208 -17.24 0.39 -18.65
C ARG A 208 -16.99 1.87 -18.45
N MET A 209 -15.76 2.30 -18.71
CA MET A 209 -15.34 3.69 -18.60
C MET A 209 -15.26 4.32 -19.98
N ASP A 210 -15.87 5.47 -20.15
CA ASP A 210 -15.75 6.33 -21.31
C ASP A 210 -14.95 7.58 -20.90
N GLU A 211 -13.75 7.67 -21.41
CA GLU A 211 -12.83 8.82 -21.24
C GLU A 211 -12.55 9.52 -22.57
N SER A 212 -13.40 9.29 -23.60
CA SER A 212 -13.23 9.88 -24.93
C SER A 212 -13.22 11.41 -24.91
N MET A 213 -13.95 12.01 -23.95
CA MET A 213 -14.02 13.46 -23.74
C MET A 213 -12.85 14.02 -22.92
N VAL A 214 -12.05 13.19 -22.27
CA VAL A 214 -10.93 13.66 -21.46
C VAL A 214 -9.79 14.11 -22.36
N THR A 215 -9.25 15.30 -22.10
CA THR A 215 -8.10 15.85 -22.84
C THR A 215 -6.91 14.90 -22.77
N PRO A 216 -6.33 14.47 -23.91
CA PRO A 216 -5.18 13.60 -23.91
C PRO A 216 -3.90 14.35 -23.54
N TYR A 217 -3.05 13.71 -22.78
CA TYR A 217 -1.66 14.06 -22.55
C TYR A 217 -0.76 13.04 -23.25
N PHE A 218 0.38 13.49 -23.78
CA PHE A 218 1.29 12.63 -24.54
C PHE A 218 2.61 12.44 -23.80
N VAL A 219 2.94 11.19 -23.51
CA VAL A 219 4.20 10.80 -22.85
C VAL A 219 5.13 10.19 -23.90
N GLU A 220 6.33 10.77 -24.06
CA GLU A 220 7.30 10.30 -25.04
C GLU A 220 7.98 9.01 -24.59
N ASP A 221 7.96 7.99 -25.46
CA ASP A 221 8.69 6.73 -25.29
C ASP A 221 9.91 6.72 -26.21
N ILE A 222 11.10 6.87 -25.64
CA ILE A 222 12.39 6.87 -26.33
C ILE A 222 12.97 5.46 -26.54
N SER A 223 12.29 4.41 -26.14
CA SER A 223 12.73 3.02 -26.37
C SER A 223 12.64 2.62 -27.84
N THR A 224 11.81 3.31 -28.62
CA THR A 224 11.66 3.16 -30.08
C THR A 224 12.50 4.15 -30.87
N LYS A 225 12.73 3.88 -32.15
CA LYS A 225 13.50 4.77 -33.08
C LYS A 225 12.77 4.90 -34.42
N PRO A 226 12.18 6.07 -34.74
CA PRO A 226 12.07 7.25 -33.87
C PRO A 226 11.24 7.01 -32.64
N SER A 227 11.33 7.92 -31.64
CA SER A 227 10.52 7.88 -30.44
C SER A 227 9.02 7.91 -30.77
N THR A 228 8.21 7.24 -29.95
CA THR A 228 6.75 7.22 -30.07
C THR A 228 6.12 7.98 -28.90
N PHE A 229 4.82 8.27 -29.00
CA PHE A 229 4.08 8.96 -27.96
C PHE A 229 2.95 8.08 -27.44
N ASN A 230 2.99 7.78 -26.16
CA ASN A 230 1.90 7.10 -25.48
C ASN A 230 0.83 8.14 -25.12
N LYS A 231 -0.40 7.88 -25.53
CA LYS A 231 -1.55 8.72 -25.22
C LYS A 231 -2.11 8.36 -23.85
N LEU A 232 -2.16 9.31 -22.94
CA LEU A 232 -2.72 9.20 -21.61
C LEU A 232 -3.95 10.10 -21.50
N ARG A 233 -5.10 9.56 -21.08
CA ARG A 233 -6.28 10.32 -20.71
C ARG A 233 -6.14 10.74 -19.25
N TYR A 234 -5.88 12.04 -19.02
CA TYR A 234 -5.56 12.58 -17.71
C TYR A 234 -6.47 13.77 -17.38
N PRO A 235 -7.60 13.56 -16.69
CA PRO A 235 -8.48 14.66 -16.31
C PRO A 235 -7.85 15.45 -15.17
N MET A 236 -7.45 16.69 -15.43
CA MET A 236 -6.91 17.60 -14.41
C MET A 236 -8.04 18.25 -13.61
N ALA A 237 -7.74 18.71 -12.39
CA ALA A 237 -8.69 19.39 -11.53
C ALA A 237 -9.42 20.55 -12.28
N GLY A 238 -10.72 20.62 -12.12
CA GLY A 238 -11.59 21.58 -12.80
C GLY A 238 -11.93 21.24 -14.25
N GLN A 239 -11.32 20.21 -14.85
CA GLN A 239 -11.58 19.80 -16.23
C GLN A 239 -12.68 18.74 -16.33
N THR A 240 -13.07 18.44 -17.58
CA THR A 240 -14.01 17.36 -17.89
C THR A 240 -13.39 16.02 -17.51
N SER A 241 -14.10 15.25 -16.69
CA SER A 241 -13.72 13.92 -16.28
C SER A 241 -14.41 12.83 -17.11
N HIS A 242 -13.99 11.59 -16.93
CA HIS A 242 -14.57 10.41 -17.55
C HIS A 242 -15.94 10.05 -16.96
N HIS A 243 -16.68 9.24 -17.69
CA HIS A 243 -17.95 8.67 -17.25
C HIS A 243 -17.82 7.16 -17.06
N VAL A 244 -18.35 6.63 -15.97
CA VAL A 244 -18.35 5.19 -15.70
C VAL A 244 -19.77 4.66 -15.67
N THR A 245 -19.98 3.49 -16.25
CA THR A 245 -21.19 2.71 -16.16
C THR A 245 -20.86 1.30 -15.70
N LEU A 246 -21.83 0.57 -15.12
CA LEU A 246 -21.69 -0.82 -14.73
C LEU A 246 -22.57 -1.70 -15.62
N GLY A 247 -21.96 -2.64 -16.35
CA GLY A 247 -22.67 -3.70 -17.07
C GLY A 247 -22.71 -4.98 -16.26
N VAL A 248 -23.80 -5.74 -16.38
CA VAL A 248 -23.92 -7.11 -15.85
C VAL A 248 -24.11 -8.05 -17.03
N PHE A 249 -23.12 -8.89 -17.27
CA PHE A 249 -23.11 -9.87 -18.35
C PHE A 249 -23.61 -11.23 -17.85
N ASP A 250 -24.64 -11.77 -18.50
CA ASP A 250 -25.10 -13.15 -18.28
C ASP A 250 -24.30 -14.09 -19.18
N VAL A 251 -23.47 -14.92 -18.58
CA VAL A 251 -22.54 -15.84 -19.28
C VAL A 251 -23.29 -16.84 -20.14
N ARG A 252 -24.45 -17.28 -19.69
CA ARG A 252 -25.27 -18.28 -20.39
C ARG A 252 -26.00 -17.70 -21.60
N THR A 253 -26.64 -16.52 -21.43
CA THR A 253 -27.41 -15.89 -22.51
C THR A 253 -26.57 -14.98 -23.40
N ARG A 254 -25.36 -14.65 -22.97
CA ARG A 254 -24.42 -13.72 -23.62
C ARG A 254 -25.01 -12.32 -23.82
N LYS A 255 -25.82 -11.87 -22.88
CA LYS A 255 -26.44 -10.53 -22.90
C LYS A 255 -25.93 -9.69 -21.74
N THR A 256 -25.68 -8.42 -22.02
CA THR A 256 -25.34 -7.42 -21.01
C THR A 256 -26.55 -6.56 -20.66
N THR A 257 -26.83 -6.39 -19.39
CA THR A 257 -27.74 -5.38 -18.86
C THR A 257 -26.91 -4.25 -18.23
N PHE A 258 -27.02 -3.02 -18.72
CA PHE A 258 -26.39 -1.87 -18.09
C PHE A 258 -27.29 -1.31 -16.99
N LEU A 259 -26.67 -0.96 -15.84
CA LEU A 259 -27.39 -0.41 -14.71
C LEU A 259 -27.71 1.08 -14.95
N VAL A 260 -28.90 1.51 -14.52
CA VAL A 260 -29.37 2.90 -14.66
C VAL A 260 -28.86 3.69 -13.45
N THR A 261 -27.60 4.13 -13.52
CA THR A 261 -26.93 4.80 -12.40
C THR A 261 -27.29 6.28 -12.25
N GLY A 262 -27.97 6.86 -13.26
CA GLY A 262 -28.50 8.23 -13.18
C GLY A 262 -27.47 9.32 -13.42
N GLU A 263 -27.89 10.54 -13.16
CA GLU A 263 -27.06 11.76 -13.29
C GLU A 263 -26.65 12.26 -11.89
N PRO A 264 -25.53 13.02 -11.76
CA PRO A 264 -24.62 13.41 -12.83
C PRO A 264 -23.74 12.23 -13.28
N ARG A 265 -23.29 12.20 -14.54
CA ARG A 265 -22.51 11.08 -15.10
C ARG A 265 -21.04 11.09 -14.69
N ASP A 266 -20.52 12.19 -14.19
CA ASP A 266 -19.17 12.34 -13.66
C ASP A 266 -19.04 11.97 -12.17
N GLN A 267 -20.12 11.38 -11.59
CA GLN A 267 -20.07 10.73 -10.28
C GLN A 267 -19.12 9.51 -10.28
N TYR A 268 -18.63 9.14 -9.10
CA TYR A 268 -17.79 7.96 -8.93
C TYR A 268 -18.65 6.76 -8.51
N LEU A 269 -18.53 5.65 -9.27
CA LEU A 269 -19.20 4.38 -8.97
C LEU A 269 -18.17 3.46 -8.33
N THR A 270 -18.30 3.19 -7.04
CA THR A 270 -17.28 2.50 -6.25
C THR A 270 -17.86 1.28 -5.52
N ASN A 271 -16.98 0.42 -5.01
CA ASN A 271 -17.28 -0.57 -3.97
C ASN A 271 -18.44 -1.51 -4.32
N ILE A 272 -18.25 -2.26 -5.39
CA ILE A 272 -19.25 -3.20 -5.90
C ILE A 272 -19.36 -4.43 -4.98
N ALA A 273 -20.58 -4.76 -4.57
CA ALA A 273 -20.89 -5.98 -3.84
C ALA A 273 -22.08 -6.71 -4.46
N TRP A 274 -22.13 -8.04 -4.32
CA TRP A 274 -23.26 -8.87 -4.73
C TRP A 274 -24.07 -9.32 -3.52
N ASP A 275 -25.38 -9.49 -3.72
CA ASP A 275 -26.14 -10.32 -2.81
C ASP A 275 -25.89 -11.82 -3.08
N HIS A 276 -26.17 -12.67 -2.10
CA HIS A 276 -25.88 -14.11 -2.23
C HIS A 276 -26.74 -14.83 -3.29
N SER A 277 -27.91 -14.26 -3.62
CA SER A 277 -28.77 -14.82 -4.66
C SER A 277 -28.32 -14.50 -6.07
N GLY A 278 -27.43 -13.50 -6.24
CA GLY A 278 -27.04 -12.96 -7.54
C GLY A 278 -28.15 -12.15 -8.22
N GLN A 279 -29.23 -11.79 -7.53
CA GLN A 279 -30.32 -10.97 -8.07
C GLN A 279 -30.05 -9.48 -7.97
N PHE A 280 -29.23 -9.08 -7.00
CA PHE A 280 -28.93 -7.69 -6.74
C PHE A 280 -27.45 -7.41 -6.70
N VAL A 281 -27.08 -6.24 -7.19
CA VAL A 281 -25.76 -5.64 -7.06
C VAL A 281 -25.90 -4.35 -6.22
N TYR A 282 -24.94 -4.12 -5.35
CA TYR A 282 -24.84 -2.93 -4.52
C TYR A 282 -23.67 -2.07 -5.03
N ILE A 283 -23.93 -0.79 -5.22
CA ILE A 283 -22.93 0.18 -5.70
C ILE A 283 -22.93 1.36 -4.74
N THR A 284 -21.74 1.79 -4.34
CA THR A 284 -21.58 3.08 -3.68
C THR A 284 -21.42 4.17 -4.74
N HIS A 285 -22.39 5.08 -4.78
CA HIS A 285 -22.32 6.31 -5.54
C HIS A 285 -21.64 7.37 -4.68
N LEU A 286 -20.59 7.96 -5.19
CA LEU A 286 -19.93 9.11 -4.58
C LEU A 286 -20.01 10.27 -5.57
N ASN A 287 -20.47 11.43 -5.15
CA ASN A 287 -20.50 12.61 -6.02
C ASN A 287 -19.07 13.11 -6.30
N ARG A 288 -18.91 13.94 -7.33
CA ARG A 288 -17.60 14.46 -7.72
C ARG A 288 -16.92 15.30 -6.63
N ALA A 289 -17.70 16.04 -5.83
CA ALA A 289 -17.21 16.77 -4.67
C ALA A 289 -16.75 15.85 -3.51
N THR A 290 -17.02 14.55 -3.62
CA THR A 290 -16.67 13.52 -2.62
C THR A 290 -17.24 13.71 -1.22
N ASP A 291 -18.21 14.58 -1.06
CA ASP A 291 -18.84 14.94 0.22
C ASP A 291 -20.18 14.23 0.49
N HIS A 292 -20.68 13.50 -0.50
CA HIS A 292 -21.97 12.81 -0.43
C HIS A 292 -21.90 11.43 -1.07
N LEU A 293 -22.11 10.38 -0.30
CA LEU A 293 -22.19 9.00 -0.78
C LEU A 293 -23.56 8.37 -0.53
N ARG A 294 -23.93 7.43 -1.40
CA ARG A 294 -25.14 6.61 -1.27
C ARG A 294 -24.82 5.16 -1.65
N LEU A 295 -25.18 4.20 -0.82
CA LEU A 295 -25.19 2.80 -1.19
C LEU A 295 -26.52 2.43 -1.83
N VAL A 296 -26.52 2.06 -3.10
CA VAL A 296 -27.74 1.80 -3.89
C VAL A 296 -27.79 0.33 -4.31
N GLN A 297 -28.94 -0.29 -4.12
CA GLN A 297 -29.27 -1.63 -4.58
C GLN A 297 -29.86 -1.59 -5.99
N TYR A 298 -29.33 -2.43 -6.90
CA TYR A 298 -29.81 -2.58 -8.28
C TYR A 298 -30.32 -3.99 -8.55
N ASP A 299 -31.44 -4.10 -9.25
CA ASP A 299 -31.92 -5.36 -9.82
C ASP A 299 -31.12 -5.65 -11.11
N VAL A 300 -30.41 -6.76 -11.14
CA VAL A 300 -29.49 -7.09 -12.26
C VAL A 300 -30.21 -7.47 -13.54
N LYS A 301 -31.46 -7.92 -13.45
CA LYS A 301 -32.26 -8.35 -14.61
C LYS A 301 -32.80 -7.15 -15.40
N THR A 302 -33.20 -6.10 -14.69
CA THR A 302 -33.79 -4.90 -15.28
C THR A 302 -32.78 -3.75 -15.41
N GLY A 303 -31.70 -3.78 -14.62
CA GLY A 303 -30.75 -2.68 -14.48
C GLY A 303 -31.28 -1.49 -13.65
N ALA A 304 -32.49 -1.60 -13.12
CA ALA A 304 -33.13 -0.50 -12.39
C ALA A 304 -32.64 -0.40 -10.94
N PRO A 305 -32.51 0.83 -10.39
CA PRO A 305 -32.29 1.01 -8.96
C PRO A 305 -33.53 0.56 -8.19
N VAL A 306 -33.34 -0.18 -7.10
CA VAL A 306 -34.41 -0.69 -6.24
C VAL A 306 -34.61 0.24 -5.06
N LYS A 307 -33.54 0.57 -4.33
CA LYS A 307 -33.57 1.50 -3.21
C LYS A 307 -32.16 1.97 -2.80
N THR A 308 -32.11 3.12 -2.16
CA THR A 308 -30.92 3.56 -1.42
C THR A 308 -30.94 2.91 -0.03
N LEU A 309 -29.87 2.19 0.32
CA LEU A 309 -29.73 1.47 1.59
C LEU A 309 -29.22 2.35 2.72
N LEU A 310 -28.30 3.24 2.39
CA LEU A 310 -27.76 4.25 3.29
C LEU A 310 -27.28 5.47 2.51
N GLU A 311 -27.15 6.58 3.21
CA GLU A 311 -26.63 7.85 2.70
C GLU A 311 -25.76 8.48 3.79
N GLU A 312 -24.59 9.02 3.40
CA GLU A 312 -23.67 9.74 4.28
C GLU A 312 -23.24 11.05 3.62
N LYS A 313 -23.06 12.07 4.45
CA LYS A 313 -22.55 13.39 4.05
C LYS A 313 -21.45 13.83 5.01
N ASN A 314 -20.51 14.59 4.49
CA ASN A 314 -19.45 15.20 5.26
C ASN A 314 -19.19 16.60 4.70
N ASP A 315 -18.85 17.56 5.56
CA ASP A 315 -18.61 18.95 5.12
C ASP A 315 -17.28 19.13 4.35
N LYS A 316 -16.47 18.06 4.25
CA LYS A 316 -15.18 18.06 3.56
C LYS A 316 -15.11 16.97 2.50
N TRP A 317 -14.82 15.71 2.91
CA TRP A 317 -14.85 14.57 2.00
C TRP A 317 -15.20 13.27 2.70
N LEU A 318 -15.67 12.32 1.92
CA LEU A 318 -15.86 10.91 2.26
C LEU A 318 -14.99 10.05 1.35
N GLU A 319 -14.47 8.97 1.88
CA GLU A 319 -13.61 8.04 1.14
C GLU A 319 -14.04 6.60 1.40
N PRO A 320 -14.98 6.06 0.61
CA PRO A 320 -15.43 4.69 0.74
C PRO A 320 -14.36 3.73 0.17
N LEU A 321 -13.56 3.12 1.02
CA LEU A 321 -12.45 2.24 0.63
C LEU A 321 -12.86 0.77 0.51
N HIS A 322 -14.00 0.37 1.09
CA HIS A 322 -14.44 -1.02 1.17
C HIS A 322 -15.88 -1.20 0.69
N PRO A 323 -16.20 -2.31 0.00
CA PRO A 323 -17.58 -2.66 -0.33
C PRO A 323 -18.36 -3.05 0.93
N ALA A 324 -19.69 -2.96 0.86
CA ALA A 324 -20.55 -3.54 1.87
C ALA A 324 -20.29 -5.04 2.00
N HIS A 325 -20.00 -5.53 3.21
CA HIS A 325 -19.80 -6.95 3.47
C HIS A 325 -21.15 -7.60 3.81
N ILE A 326 -21.70 -8.35 2.85
CA ILE A 326 -23.01 -9.01 2.98
C ILE A 326 -22.84 -10.29 3.79
N LEU A 327 -23.62 -10.44 4.87
CA LEU A 327 -23.59 -11.64 5.71
C LEU A 327 -24.44 -12.76 5.09
N GLU A 328 -23.87 -13.94 4.95
CA GLU A 328 -24.53 -15.09 4.29
C GLU A 328 -25.67 -15.69 5.12
N LYS A 329 -25.40 -15.86 6.43
CA LYS A 329 -26.27 -16.60 7.35
C LYS A 329 -27.23 -15.70 8.14
N LYS A 330 -27.08 -14.37 8.05
CA LYS A 330 -27.87 -13.38 8.79
C LYS A 330 -28.95 -12.69 7.96
N GLY A 331 -29.45 -13.34 6.90
CA GLY A 331 -30.70 -12.98 6.24
C GLY A 331 -30.91 -11.51 5.91
N GLY A 332 -30.04 -10.91 5.09
CA GLY A 332 -30.17 -9.52 4.65
C GLY A 332 -29.46 -8.51 5.54
N GLN A 333 -28.57 -8.95 6.41
CA GLN A 333 -27.68 -8.07 7.16
C GLN A 333 -26.37 -7.85 6.39
N TYR A 334 -25.76 -6.67 6.60
CA TYR A 334 -24.46 -6.33 6.05
C TYR A 334 -23.67 -5.43 6.98
N ILE A 335 -22.34 -5.47 6.87
CA ILE A 335 -21.44 -4.61 7.60
C ILE A 335 -20.98 -3.49 6.66
N TRP A 336 -21.00 -2.27 7.19
CA TRP A 336 -20.60 -1.06 6.49
C TRP A 336 -19.50 -0.33 7.27
N TRP A 337 -18.50 0.21 6.55
CA TRP A 337 -17.49 1.11 7.11
C TRP A 337 -17.95 2.54 7.07
N SER A 338 -17.74 3.26 8.15
CA SER A 338 -18.10 4.67 8.20
C SER A 338 -17.18 5.44 9.14
N VAL A 339 -16.93 6.69 8.79
CA VAL A 339 -16.17 7.65 9.61
C VAL A 339 -17.08 8.62 10.37
N ARG A 340 -18.39 8.35 10.45
CA ARG A 340 -19.43 9.25 10.99
C ARG A 340 -19.25 9.65 12.44
N ASP A 341 -18.52 8.88 13.24
CA ASP A 341 -18.20 9.19 14.63
C ASP A 341 -16.79 9.79 14.81
N GLY A 342 -16.12 10.12 13.70
CA GLY A 342 -14.78 10.69 13.69
C GLY A 342 -13.64 9.68 13.51
N TRP A 343 -13.94 8.38 13.48
CA TRP A 343 -12.97 7.30 13.25
C TRP A 343 -13.53 6.28 12.27
N GLN A 344 -12.66 5.55 11.60
CA GLN A 344 -13.10 4.48 10.69
C GLN A 344 -13.56 3.27 11.51
N HIS A 345 -14.88 3.07 11.56
CA HIS A 345 -15.52 2.02 12.33
C HIS A 345 -16.52 1.21 11.53
N LEU A 346 -16.93 0.05 12.08
CA LEU A 346 -17.89 -0.85 11.50
C LEU A 346 -19.28 -0.65 12.08
N TYR A 347 -20.28 -0.73 11.20
CA TYR A 347 -21.70 -0.60 11.51
C TYR A 347 -22.48 -1.76 10.91
N LEU A 348 -23.35 -2.38 11.69
CA LEU A 348 -24.23 -3.45 11.24
C LEU A 348 -25.56 -2.85 10.77
N TYR A 349 -25.92 -3.20 9.56
CA TYR A 349 -27.18 -2.80 8.92
C TYR A 349 -28.02 -4.01 8.55
N ASP A 350 -29.32 -3.77 8.39
CA ASP A 350 -30.29 -4.68 7.81
C ASP A 350 -30.93 -4.06 6.57
N LEU A 351 -31.10 -4.84 5.51
CA LEU A 351 -31.64 -4.37 4.22
C LEU A 351 -33.04 -3.77 4.33
N LYS A 352 -33.85 -4.16 5.33
CA LYS A 352 -35.22 -3.65 5.55
C LYS A 352 -35.27 -2.54 6.59
N ASN A 353 -34.54 -2.75 7.71
CA ASN A 353 -34.68 -1.92 8.91
C ASN A 353 -33.60 -0.82 9.02
N GLY A 354 -32.60 -0.82 8.12
CA GLY A 354 -31.50 0.14 8.15
C GLY A 354 -30.48 -0.17 9.23
N LEU A 355 -29.91 0.85 9.88
CA LEU A 355 -28.89 0.71 10.91
C LEU A 355 -29.40 -0.08 12.12
N LEU A 356 -28.75 -1.19 12.44
CA LEU A 356 -29.01 -1.97 13.65
C LEU A 356 -28.14 -1.53 14.84
N ARG A 357 -26.84 -1.35 14.60
CA ARG A 357 -25.90 -0.90 15.64
C ARG A 357 -24.53 -0.51 15.09
N GLN A 358 -23.79 0.24 15.87
CA GLN A 358 -22.34 0.39 15.71
C GLN A 358 -21.63 -0.83 16.32
N LEU A 359 -20.70 -1.44 15.57
CA LEU A 359 -19.98 -2.62 16.00
C LEU A 359 -18.66 -2.30 16.73
N THR A 360 -17.92 -1.29 16.24
CA THR A 360 -16.65 -0.84 16.83
C THR A 360 -16.72 0.65 17.15
N LYS A 361 -15.99 1.08 18.17
CA LYS A 361 -15.95 2.47 18.62
C LYS A 361 -14.67 2.76 19.41
N GLY A 362 -14.31 4.03 19.56
CA GLY A 362 -13.14 4.47 20.31
C GLY A 362 -12.18 5.31 19.46
N ALA A 363 -11.06 5.72 20.04
CA ALA A 363 -10.05 6.53 19.35
C ALA A 363 -9.02 5.63 18.62
N TRP A 364 -9.49 4.82 17.69
CA TRP A 364 -8.70 3.92 16.86
C TRP A 364 -9.43 3.60 15.54
N ALA A 365 -8.73 3.10 14.55
CA ALA A 365 -9.29 2.83 13.23
C ALA A 365 -9.33 1.33 12.90
N VAL A 366 -10.43 0.87 12.32
CA VAL A 366 -10.52 -0.42 11.64
C VAL A 366 -9.90 -0.26 10.25
N THR A 367 -8.90 -1.08 9.93
CA THR A 367 -8.19 -1.00 8.65
C THR A 367 -8.66 -2.05 7.66
N ASP A 368 -9.12 -3.22 8.13
CA ASP A 368 -9.58 -4.30 7.25
C ASP A 368 -10.56 -5.24 7.96
N LEU A 369 -11.40 -5.95 7.19
CA LEU A 369 -12.26 -7.04 7.63
C LEU A 369 -11.70 -8.35 7.08
N LEU A 370 -11.24 -9.23 7.98
CA LEU A 370 -10.50 -10.44 7.64
C LEU A 370 -11.39 -11.67 7.46
N GLY A 371 -12.66 -11.59 7.86
CA GLY A 371 -13.64 -12.67 7.73
C GLY A 371 -14.55 -12.80 8.95
N THR A 372 -15.42 -13.81 8.91
CA THR A 372 -16.34 -14.15 9.99
C THR A 372 -16.06 -15.57 10.50
N ASP A 373 -16.58 -15.92 11.66
CA ASP A 373 -16.66 -17.31 12.08
C ASP A 373 -17.76 -18.05 11.30
N GLU A 374 -17.74 -19.41 11.35
CA GLU A 374 -18.67 -20.25 10.59
C GLU A 374 -20.15 -19.91 10.81
N LYS A 375 -20.54 -19.37 11.97
CA LYS A 375 -21.93 -19.02 12.31
C LYS A 375 -22.26 -17.55 12.09
N GLU A 376 -21.27 -16.75 11.70
CA GLU A 376 -21.37 -15.28 11.68
C GLU A 376 -21.85 -14.70 13.01
N GLU A 377 -21.33 -15.24 14.11
CA GLU A 377 -21.51 -14.68 15.45
C GLU A 377 -20.44 -13.61 15.72
N TYR A 378 -19.27 -13.79 15.12
CA TYR A 378 -18.12 -12.91 15.24
C TYR A 378 -17.58 -12.49 13.87
N VAL A 379 -17.09 -11.25 13.81
CA VAL A 379 -16.25 -10.77 12.71
C VAL A 379 -14.83 -10.52 13.22
N TYR A 380 -13.84 -10.92 12.44
CA TYR A 380 -12.43 -10.68 12.70
C TYR A 380 -11.97 -9.50 11.85
N ILE A 381 -11.31 -8.55 12.49
CA ILE A 381 -10.88 -7.31 11.85
C ILE A 381 -9.43 -7.00 12.17
N GLN A 382 -8.79 -6.28 11.29
CA GLN A 382 -7.52 -5.60 11.56
C GLN A 382 -7.79 -4.15 11.92
N GLY A 383 -7.03 -3.61 12.86
CA GLY A 383 -7.17 -2.22 13.26
C GLY A 383 -5.98 -1.74 14.07
N THR A 384 -5.90 -0.43 14.27
CA THR A 384 -4.86 0.18 15.09
C THR A 384 -5.08 -0.11 16.58
N ALA A 385 -4.04 0.08 17.40
CA ALA A 385 -4.26 0.19 18.84
C ALA A 385 -4.79 1.59 19.18
N GLU A 386 -5.50 1.67 20.31
CA GLU A 386 -5.89 2.95 20.92
C GLU A 386 -4.64 3.64 21.51
N ASP A 387 -4.51 4.95 21.34
CA ASP A 387 -3.48 5.73 22.04
C ASP A 387 -3.74 5.68 23.55
N GLY A 388 -2.70 5.48 24.35
CA GLY A 388 -2.85 5.47 25.79
C GLY A 388 -1.85 4.58 26.55
N PRO A 389 -1.96 4.48 27.86
CA PRO A 389 -1.00 3.78 28.72
C PRO A 389 -0.95 2.26 28.55
N GLY A 390 -1.81 1.68 27.70
CA GLY A 390 -1.83 0.25 27.42
C GLY A 390 -0.99 -0.20 26.22
N THR A 391 -0.44 0.73 25.43
CA THR A 391 0.43 0.43 24.29
C THR A 391 1.91 0.48 24.70
N ALA A 392 2.76 -0.33 24.08
CA ALA A 392 4.19 -0.33 24.37
C ALA A 392 4.88 0.99 24.02
N LEU A 393 4.30 1.76 23.10
CA LEU A 393 4.77 3.08 22.66
C LEU A 393 3.97 4.25 23.27
N GLY A 394 3.11 3.99 24.29
CA GLY A 394 2.28 5.02 24.92
C GLY A 394 1.29 5.64 23.94
N ASP A 395 1.47 6.93 23.62
CA ASP A 395 0.56 7.69 22.74
C ASP A 395 0.78 7.44 21.24
N MET A 396 1.35 6.31 20.84
CA MET A 396 1.61 5.93 19.45
C MET A 396 0.84 4.67 19.04
N GLY A 397 -0.35 4.44 19.56
CA GLY A 397 -1.19 3.29 19.21
C GLY A 397 -1.52 3.22 17.72
N SER A 398 -1.67 4.39 17.08
CA SER A 398 -1.85 4.50 15.62
C SER A 398 -0.70 3.90 14.79
N CYS A 399 0.49 3.71 15.40
CA CYS A 399 1.65 3.06 14.75
C CYS A 399 1.63 1.53 14.86
N GLU A 400 0.66 0.92 15.52
CA GLU A 400 0.52 -0.52 15.71
C GLU A 400 -0.73 -1.05 15.02
N LEU A 401 -0.64 -2.26 14.46
CA LEU A 401 -1.78 -2.97 13.87
C LEU A 401 -2.00 -4.30 14.59
N HIS A 402 -3.26 -4.57 14.93
CA HIS A 402 -3.66 -5.75 15.69
C HIS A 402 -4.87 -6.46 15.09
N LEU A 403 -5.01 -7.74 15.44
CA LEU A 403 -6.22 -8.52 15.20
C LEU A 403 -7.21 -8.31 16.35
N PHE A 404 -8.45 -8.02 15.99
CA PHE A 404 -9.57 -7.94 16.90
C PHE A 404 -10.67 -8.91 16.48
N LYS A 405 -11.43 -9.38 17.48
CA LYS A 405 -12.68 -10.12 17.32
C LYS A 405 -13.83 -9.26 17.81
N VAL A 406 -14.89 -9.14 17.02
CA VAL A 406 -16.07 -8.32 17.33
C VAL A 406 -17.31 -9.21 17.31
N GLU A 407 -18.07 -9.24 18.40
CA GLU A 407 -19.34 -9.95 18.47
C GLU A 407 -20.45 -9.17 17.77
N LEU A 408 -21.04 -9.74 16.72
CA LEU A 408 -22.06 -9.04 15.90
C LEU A 408 -23.33 -8.71 16.68
N SER A 409 -23.70 -9.51 17.69
CA SER A 409 -24.91 -9.33 18.49
C SER A 409 -24.82 -8.17 19.48
N THR A 410 -23.64 -7.84 19.98
CA THR A 410 -23.41 -6.85 21.04
C THR A 410 -22.49 -5.70 20.64
N GLY A 411 -21.60 -5.92 19.66
CA GLY A 411 -20.49 -5.02 19.36
C GLY A 411 -19.31 -5.14 20.33
N LYS A 412 -19.30 -6.17 21.20
CA LYS A 412 -18.16 -6.39 22.10
C LYS A 412 -16.91 -6.69 21.28
N THR A 413 -15.89 -5.85 21.44
CA THR A 413 -14.60 -5.95 20.74
C THR A 413 -13.54 -6.47 21.71
N GLU A 414 -12.75 -7.45 21.26
CA GLU A 414 -11.64 -8.05 22.01
C GLU A 414 -10.39 -8.07 21.14
N ARG A 415 -9.29 -7.51 21.61
CA ARG A 415 -7.98 -7.59 20.97
C ARG A 415 -7.41 -9.01 21.14
N ILE A 416 -7.00 -9.63 20.04
CA ILE A 416 -6.50 -11.01 19.99
C ILE A 416 -4.97 -11.04 20.06
N THR A 417 -4.28 -10.25 19.26
CA THR A 417 -2.81 -10.15 19.30
C THR A 417 -2.37 -9.21 20.40
N GLN A 418 -1.40 -9.63 21.22
CA GLN A 418 -1.01 -8.90 22.44
C GLN A 418 0.37 -8.24 22.34
N GLU A 419 1.29 -8.79 21.54
CA GLU A 419 2.63 -8.25 21.37
C GLU A 419 2.57 -6.90 20.68
N ALA A 420 3.42 -5.96 21.12
CA ALA A 420 3.53 -4.65 20.49
C ALA A 420 4.14 -4.73 19.10
N GLY A 421 3.50 -4.10 18.13
CA GLY A 421 4.00 -4.05 16.76
C GLY A 421 2.91 -4.10 15.69
N THR A 422 3.32 -4.46 14.49
CA THR A 422 2.45 -4.61 13.33
C THR A 422 2.19 -6.09 13.07
N HIS A 423 0.94 -6.50 13.24
CA HIS A 423 0.43 -7.84 12.96
C HIS A 423 -0.33 -7.84 11.64
N LEU A 424 0.04 -8.69 10.70
CA LEU A 424 -0.68 -8.93 9.45
C LEU A 424 -1.30 -10.32 9.51
N CYS A 425 -2.61 -10.37 9.69
CA CYS A 425 -3.33 -11.60 10.02
C CYS A 425 -4.15 -12.14 8.86
N GLN A 426 -4.21 -13.47 8.75
CA GLN A 426 -5.16 -14.20 7.90
C GLN A 426 -5.96 -15.12 8.79
N VAL A 427 -7.28 -15.03 8.76
CA VAL A 427 -8.17 -15.83 9.59
C VAL A 427 -8.85 -16.91 8.74
N ASP A 428 -8.85 -18.15 9.21
CA ASP A 428 -9.54 -19.27 8.58
C ASP A 428 -10.00 -20.26 9.66
N ASP A 429 -11.28 -20.58 9.69
CA ASP A 429 -11.90 -21.60 10.54
C ASP A 429 -11.39 -21.59 12.00
N GLY A 430 -11.44 -20.43 12.64
CA GLY A 430 -11.05 -20.27 14.06
C GLY A 430 -9.54 -20.28 14.31
N ARG A 431 -8.72 -20.16 13.28
CA ARG A 431 -7.25 -20.11 13.33
C ARG A 431 -6.73 -18.88 12.64
N VAL A 432 -5.56 -18.43 13.05
CA VAL A 432 -4.91 -17.25 12.48
C VAL A 432 -3.49 -17.60 12.04
N ILE A 433 -3.12 -17.19 10.85
CA ILE A 433 -1.73 -16.98 10.47
C ILE A 433 -1.43 -15.54 10.80
N ASP A 434 -0.51 -15.30 11.73
CA ASP A 434 -0.06 -13.99 12.14
C ASP A 434 1.39 -13.77 11.68
N GLN A 435 1.61 -12.74 10.86
CA GLN A 435 2.94 -12.26 10.48
C GLN A 435 3.20 -10.95 11.23
N TRP A 436 4.03 -11.04 12.25
CA TRP A 436 4.28 -9.96 13.18
C TRP A 436 5.70 -9.43 13.09
N SER A 437 5.85 -8.12 13.19
CA SER A 437 7.13 -7.42 13.33
C SER A 437 7.01 -6.20 14.25
N SER A 438 8.15 -5.78 14.80
CA SER A 438 8.28 -4.54 15.57
C SER A 438 9.67 -3.94 15.34
N THR A 439 9.97 -2.79 15.94
CA THR A 439 11.33 -2.22 15.86
C THR A 439 12.41 -3.18 16.38
N SER A 440 12.07 -4.12 17.27
CA SER A 440 12.99 -5.12 17.86
C SER A 440 12.89 -6.50 17.22
N VAL A 441 11.80 -6.82 16.53
CA VAL A 441 11.54 -8.11 15.90
C VAL A 441 11.45 -7.95 14.40
N SER A 442 12.39 -8.55 13.66
CA SER A 442 12.45 -8.37 12.21
C SER A 442 11.24 -8.97 11.48
N SER A 443 10.84 -10.18 11.82
CA SER A 443 9.61 -10.83 11.39
C SER A 443 9.43 -12.14 12.15
N ARG A 444 8.24 -12.39 12.63
CA ARG A 444 7.81 -13.68 13.17
C ARG A 444 6.54 -14.12 12.46
N THR A 445 6.47 -15.39 12.09
CA THR A 445 5.25 -16.00 11.55
C THR A 445 4.80 -17.07 12.53
N GLN A 446 3.58 -16.96 12.99
CA GLN A 446 3.01 -17.87 14.00
C GLN A 446 1.56 -18.22 13.69
N LEU A 447 1.10 -19.33 14.25
CA LEU A 447 -0.30 -19.74 14.23
C LEU A 447 -0.92 -19.44 15.59
N LEU A 448 -2.08 -18.79 15.58
CA LEU A 448 -2.83 -18.47 16.79
C LEU A 448 -4.21 -19.16 16.76
N ASP A 449 -4.75 -19.39 17.93
CA ASP A 449 -6.18 -19.63 18.11
C ASP A 449 -6.95 -18.31 18.00
N ALA A 450 -7.91 -18.23 17.08
CA ALA A 450 -8.62 -16.99 16.78
C ALA A 450 -9.52 -16.47 17.91
N ARG A 451 -9.88 -17.33 18.89
CA ARG A 451 -10.73 -16.94 20.02
C ARG A 451 -9.95 -16.39 21.19
N SER A 452 -8.82 -17.02 21.48
CA SER A 452 -8.02 -16.74 22.70
C SER A 452 -6.72 -15.97 22.42
N GLY A 453 -6.25 -15.92 21.17
CA GLY A 453 -4.92 -15.39 20.84
C GLY A 453 -3.76 -16.29 21.25
N GLN A 454 -4.03 -17.50 21.78
CA GLN A 454 -2.98 -18.43 22.19
C GLN A 454 -2.10 -18.81 21.00
N VAL A 455 -0.78 -18.71 21.16
CA VAL A 455 0.19 -19.19 20.17
C VAL A 455 0.15 -20.71 20.11
N LEU A 456 -0.27 -21.25 18.99
CA LEU A 456 -0.37 -22.69 18.73
C LEU A 456 0.94 -23.26 18.16
N LYS A 457 1.63 -22.48 17.32
CA LYS A 457 2.90 -22.87 16.71
C LYS A 457 3.65 -21.65 16.16
N ILE A 458 4.95 -21.56 16.40
CA ILE A 458 5.82 -20.63 15.69
C ILE A 458 6.32 -21.34 14.45
N LEU A 459 6.06 -20.76 13.27
CA LEU A 459 6.46 -21.30 11.97
C LEU A 459 7.82 -20.79 11.54
N LEU A 460 8.08 -19.52 11.81
CA LEU A 460 9.33 -18.85 11.45
C LEU A 460 9.61 -17.73 12.45
N ASP A 461 10.82 -17.69 12.96
CA ASP A 461 11.38 -16.57 13.72
C ASP A 461 12.59 -16.07 12.93
N SER A 462 12.38 -15.01 12.14
CA SER A 462 13.39 -14.49 11.23
C SER A 462 14.52 -13.82 12.00
N ARG A 463 15.75 -14.22 11.70
CA ARG A 463 16.91 -13.49 12.19
C ARG A 463 16.93 -12.08 11.60
N ASN A 464 17.41 -11.12 12.39
CA ASN A 464 17.63 -9.77 11.88
C ASN A 464 18.66 -9.81 10.73
N PRO A 465 18.27 -9.47 9.48
CA PRO A 465 19.17 -9.52 8.33
C PRO A 465 20.32 -8.51 8.42
N TYR A 466 20.20 -7.51 9.30
CA TYR A 466 21.24 -6.50 9.55
C TYR A 466 22.16 -6.84 10.71
N ALA A 467 22.04 -8.00 11.36
CA ALA A 467 22.84 -8.38 12.52
C ALA A 467 24.37 -8.38 12.26
N GLY A 468 24.79 -8.59 11.00
CA GLY A 468 26.20 -8.53 10.58
C GLY A 468 26.70 -7.15 10.16
N PHE A 469 25.82 -6.13 10.24
CA PHE A 469 26.14 -4.77 9.81
C PHE A 469 26.24 -3.82 11.00
N SER A 470 27.14 -2.84 10.87
CA SER A 470 27.22 -1.72 11.78
C SER A 470 26.11 -0.73 11.40
N ILE A 471 24.98 -0.77 12.11
CA ILE A 471 23.86 0.16 11.94
C ILE A 471 23.56 0.82 13.28
N GLY A 472 23.02 2.05 13.22
CA GLY A 472 22.62 2.80 14.40
C GLY A 472 21.22 2.46 14.90
N ALA A 473 20.85 3.07 16.01
CA ALA A 473 19.54 2.92 16.62
C ALA A 473 18.45 3.66 15.81
N THR A 474 17.28 3.03 15.72
CA THR A 474 16.04 3.67 15.25
C THR A 474 15.13 3.89 16.47
N GLU A 475 14.76 5.14 16.71
CA GLU A 475 13.90 5.54 17.83
C GLU A 475 12.57 6.04 17.31
N LEU A 476 11.47 5.61 17.94
CA LEU A 476 10.11 6.11 17.70
C LEU A 476 9.68 6.92 18.92
N PHE A 477 9.11 8.07 18.69
CA PHE A 477 8.62 8.99 19.74
C PHE A 477 7.62 9.97 19.15
N THR A 478 6.99 10.77 20.01
CA THR A 478 6.10 11.84 19.57
C THR A 478 6.73 13.20 19.83
N ILE A 479 6.39 14.18 18.99
CA ILE A 479 6.75 15.60 19.16
C ILE A 479 5.50 16.47 19.16
N PRO A 480 5.51 17.68 19.72
CA PRO A 480 4.42 18.62 19.55
C PRO A 480 4.38 19.14 18.10
N GLY A 481 3.20 19.09 17.47
CA GLY A 481 2.92 19.76 16.21
C GLY A 481 2.72 21.26 16.37
N ALA A 482 2.54 21.95 15.25
CA ALA A 482 2.38 23.41 15.24
C ALA A 482 1.13 23.89 16.01
N ASN A 483 0.06 23.09 16.02
CA ASN A 483 -1.20 23.38 16.74
C ASN A 483 -1.27 22.78 18.16
N GLY A 484 -0.19 22.09 18.60
CA GLY A 484 -0.12 21.41 19.90
C GLY A 484 -0.48 19.94 19.90
N ASP A 485 -1.00 19.38 18.79
CA ASP A 485 -1.23 17.95 18.64
C ASP A 485 0.09 17.17 18.67
N ARG A 486 0.04 15.92 19.08
CA ARG A 486 1.22 15.05 19.09
C ARG A 486 1.40 14.41 17.72
N LEU A 487 2.60 14.54 17.16
CA LEU A 487 2.98 13.97 15.86
C LEU A 487 3.91 12.78 16.08
N ASN A 488 3.66 11.66 15.35
CA ASN A 488 4.52 10.50 15.39
C ASN A 488 5.82 10.76 14.62
N ALA A 489 6.95 10.45 15.25
CA ALA A 489 8.27 10.73 14.70
C ALA A 489 9.21 9.53 14.81
N ARG A 490 10.15 9.44 13.88
CA ARG A 490 11.25 8.47 13.85
C ARG A 490 12.58 9.18 13.67
N LEU A 491 13.57 8.79 14.49
CA LEU A 491 14.95 9.26 14.38
C LEU A 491 15.90 8.07 14.25
N ILE A 492 16.68 8.04 13.17
CA ILE A 492 17.74 7.05 12.96
C ILE A 492 19.08 7.74 13.27
N LYS A 493 19.82 7.19 14.22
CA LYS A 493 21.12 7.66 14.66
C LYS A 493 22.25 6.89 13.94
N PRO A 494 23.44 7.46 13.74
CA PRO A 494 24.55 6.74 13.18
C PRO A 494 25.04 5.61 14.10
N SER A 495 25.68 4.59 13.51
CA SER A 495 26.43 3.61 14.28
C SER A 495 27.56 4.32 15.04
N GLY A 496 27.73 4.01 16.34
CA GLY A 496 28.67 4.70 17.21
C GLY A 496 28.29 6.15 17.50
N PHE A 497 27.01 6.44 17.57
CA PHE A 497 26.47 7.75 17.96
C PHE A 497 27.09 8.24 19.27
N ASP A 498 27.57 9.48 19.26
CA ASP A 498 28.18 10.16 20.41
C ASP A 498 27.37 11.44 20.70
N PRO A 499 26.65 11.52 21.83
CA PRO A 499 25.80 12.67 22.14
C PRO A 499 26.57 13.98 22.35
N ALA A 500 27.89 13.92 22.46
CA ALA A 500 28.75 15.13 22.58
C ALA A 500 29.10 15.75 21.21
N LYS A 501 28.84 15.04 20.11
CA LYS A 501 29.08 15.54 18.75
C LYS A 501 27.84 16.12 18.13
N LYS A 502 28.02 17.03 17.17
CA LYS A 502 26.94 17.56 16.34
C LYS A 502 26.89 16.85 14.99
N TYR A 503 25.67 16.46 14.58
CA TYR A 503 25.41 15.72 13.36
C TYR A 503 24.52 16.52 12.42
N PRO A 504 24.83 16.54 11.11
CA PRO A 504 23.90 17.04 10.10
C PRO A 504 22.67 16.15 10.01
N VAL A 505 21.57 16.70 9.50
CA VAL A 505 20.28 16.00 9.43
C VAL A 505 19.81 15.85 7.99
N ILE A 506 19.27 14.69 7.66
CA ILE A 506 18.38 14.49 6.51
C ILE A 506 16.96 14.29 7.04
N VAL A 507 16.06 15.18 6.68
CA VAL A 507 14.62 15.01 6.88
C VAL A 507 14.06 14.29 5.66
N TYR A 508 13.48 13.10 5.86
CA TYR A 508 12.73 12.42 4.83
C TYR A 508 11.25 12.69 5.02
N VAL A 509 10.62 13.32 4.05
CA VAL A 509 9.24 13.79 4.12
C VAL A 509 8.38 13.13 3.04
N TYR A 510 7.16 12.76 3.40
CA TYR A 510 6.06 12.52 2.46
C TYR A 510 4.88 13.41 2.82
N ASN A 511 4.18 13.14 3.93
CA ASN A 511 3.09 13.91 4.51
C ASN A 511 1.89 14.11 3.58
N GLY A 512 1.74 13.25 2.55
CA GLY A 512 0.51 13.24 1.74
C GLY A 512 -0.66 12.65 2.53
N PRO A 513 -1.89 13.07 2.24
CA PRO A 513 -3.08 12.52 2.87
C PRO A 513 -3.09 11.00 2.85
N HIS A 514 -3.55 10.39 3.94
CA HIS A 514 -3.65 8.95 4.18
C HIS A 514 -2.32 8.17 4.15
N VAL A 515 -1.17 8.81 4.27
CA VAL A 515 0.11 8.09 4.34
C VAL A 515 0.76 8.23 5.70
N GLN A 516 1.06 7.09 6.34
CA GLN A 516 1.82 6.98 7.57
C GLN A 516 3.19 6.35 7.27
N LEU A 517 4.29 7.05 7.60
CA LEU A 517 5.65 6.57 7.41
C LEU A 517 6.29 6.02 8.69
N VAL A 518 5.76 6.38 9.83
CA VAL A 518 6.25 5.97 11.16
C VAL A 518 5.34 4.85 11.67
N SER A 519 5.90 3.65 11.87
CA SER A 519 5.15 2.50 12.35
C SER A 519 5.98 1.64 13.30
N ASN A 520 5.33 0.96 14.25
CA ASN A 520 5.99 -0.05 15.07
C ASN A 520 6.12 -1.35 14.26
N SER A 521 6.92 -1.31 13.23
CA SER A 521 7.31 -2.42 12.39
C SER A 521 8.83 -2.50 12.30
N PHE A 522 9.34 -3.52 11.60
CA PHE A 522 10.80 -3.64 11.43
C PHE A 522 11.41 -2.39 10.80
N LEU A 523 12.48 -1.89 11.40
CA LEU A 523 13.14 -0.60 11.09
C LEU A 523 12.26 0.64 11.35
N GLY A 524 11.14 0.50 12.05
CA GLY A 524 10.22 1.62 12.31
C GLY A 524 9.57 2.19 11.05
N GLY A 525 9.38 1.36 9.99
CA GLY A 525 8.92 1.79 8.67
C GLY A 525 10.01 2.43 7.79
N ALA A 526 11.27 2.45 8.21
CA ALA A 526 12.35 3.06 7.44
C ALA A 526 12.78 2.21 6.24
N SER A 527 13.17 2.89 5.15
CA SER A 527 13.87 2.25 4.03
C SER A 527 15.36 2.04 4.36
N PRO A 528 16.00 0.94 3.92
CA PRO A 528 17.39 0.63 4.25
C PRO A 528 18.42 1.69 3.84
N TRP A 529 18.14 2.50 2.81
CA TRP A 529 19.03 3.60 2.43
C TRP A 529 19.19 4.64 3.54
N MET A 530 18.17 4.80 4.41
CA MET A 530 18.20 5.72 5.54
C MET A 530 19.22 5.25 6.59
N LEU A 531 19.35 3.92 6.80
CA LEU A 531 20.38 3.34 7.67
C LEU A 531 21.78 3.59 7.10
N HIS A 532 21.95 3.47 5.76
CA HIS A 532 23.19 3.80 5.10
C HIS A 532 23.52 5.30 5.26
N ALA A 533 22.57 6.20 5.07
CA ALA A 533 22.76 7.63 5.26
C ALA A 533 23.17 7.94 6.71
N ALA A 534 22.52 7.29 7.69
CA ALA A 534 22.90 7.44 9.10
C ALA A 534 24.36 6.98 9.32
N ASN A 535 24.81 5.88 8.73
CA ASN A 535 26.21 5.42 8.83
C ASN A 535 27.22 6.34 8.16
N ARG A 536 26.79 7.21 7.26
CA ARG A 536 27.61 8.30 6.69
C ARG A 536 27.74 9.49 7.65
N GLY A 537 27.12 9.44 8.83
CA GLY A 537 27.21 10.46 9.88
C GLY A 537 26.03 11.42 9.90
N TYR A 538 24.91 11.08 9.29
CA TYR A 538 23.68 11.84 9.39
C TYR A 538 22.79 11.36 10.53
N LEU A 539 21.97 12.25 11.06
CA LEU A 539 20.69 11.87 11.67
C LEU A 539 19.66 11.84 10.56
N VAL A 540 18.83 10.78 10.51
CA VAL A 540 17.74 10.72 9.54
C VAL A 540 16.41 10.77 10.29
N PHE A 541 15.64 11.81 10.02
CA PHE A 541 14.40 12.12 10.71
C PHE A 541 13.20 12.04 9.79
N THR A 542 12.08 11.59 10.34
CA THR A 542 10.77 11.54 9.67
C THR A 542 9.70 11.90 10.70
N VAL A 543 8.73 12.70 10.33
CA VAL A 543 7.54 12.99 11.13
C VAL A 543 6.29 12.91 10.27
N ASP A 544 5.24 12.23 10.78
CA ASP A 544 3.92 12.19 10.20
C ASP A 544 3.08 13.33 10.78
N GLY A 545 2.80 14.33 9.92
CA GLY A 545 2.00 15.51 10.28
C GLY A 545 0.51 15.28 10.00
N HIS A 546 -0.29 16.33 10.17
CA HIS A 546 -1.71 16.32 9.85
C HIS A 546 -1.93 15.88 8.39
N GLY A 547 -3.05 15.19 8.15
CA GLY A 547 -3.35 14.51 6.90
C GLY A 547 -2.95 13.03 6.90
N SER A 548 -2.00 12.58 7.74
CA SER A 548 -1.64 11.16 7.83
C SER A 548 -2.77 10.34 8.44
N GLU A 549 -2.87 9.06 8.02
CA GLU A 549 -3.94 8.14 8.40
C GLU A 549 -3.86 7.64 9.85
N HIS A 550 -4.92 6.98 10.28
CA HIS A 550 -5.03 6.29 11.57
C HIS A 550 -5.04 7.22 12.80
N ARG A 551 -5.28 8.50 12.60
CA ARG A 551 -5.34 9.51 13.67
C ARG A 551 -6.73 10.12 13.86
N GLY A 552 -7.72 9.57 13.14
CA GLY A 552 -9.10 10.04 13.10
C GLY A 552 -9.34 11.18 12.12
N LEU A 553 -10.60 11.30 11.73
CA LEU A 553 -11.04 12.18 10.65
C LEU A 553 -10.66 13.66 10.86
N ALA A 554 -10.75 14.14 12.11
CA ALA A 554 -10.42 15.53 12.44
C ALA A 554 -8.94 15.86 12.14
N PHE A 555 -8.02 14.91 12.41
CA PHE A 555 -6.61 15.04 12.12
C PHE A 555 -6.31 14.93 10.62
N GLU A 556 -6.94 13.98 9.95
CA GLU A 556 -6.77 13.74 8.51
C GLU A 556 -7.32 14.92 7.69
N GLN A 557 -8.50 15.42 8.03
CA GLN A 557 -9.19 16.47 7.28
C GLN A 557 -8.71 17.90 7.58
N MET A 558 -7.66 18.09 8.36
CA MET A 558 -7.09 19.43 8.56
C MET A 558 -6.47 20.03 7.30
N VAL A 559 -6.09 19.19 6.35
CA VAL A 559 -5.48 19.61 5.07
C VAL A 559 -6.49 20.07 4.03
N HIS A 560 -7.80 19.88 4.26
CA HIS A 560 -8.86 20.21 3.29
C HIS A 560 -8.77 21.65 2.82
N ARG A 561 -8.79 21.87 1.48
CA ARG A 561 -8.70 23.13 0.76
C ARG A 561 -7.38 23.88 0.90
N ARG A 562 -6.36 23.30 1.55
CA ARG A 562 -5.10 23.98 1.86
C ARG A 562 -3.89 23.04 1.91
N LEU A 563 -3.77 22.13 0.94
CA LEU A 563 -2.61 21.25 0.81
C LEU A 563 -1.30 22.04 0.81
N GLY A 564 -0.30 21.59 1.59
CA GLY A 564 0.99 22.24 1.78
C GLY A 564 0.95 23.50 2.66
N ALA A 565 -0.07 23.63 3.52
CA ALA A 565 -0.12 24.64 4.57
C ALA A 565 0.13 24.02 5.95
N VAL A 566 -0.81 23.22 6.43
CA VAL A 566 -0.73 22.59 7.76
C VAL A 566 0.45 21.62 7.85
N GLU A 567 0.66 20.83 6.79
CA GLU A 567 1.76 19.88 6.70
C GLU A 567 3.12 20.57 6.73
N VAL A 568 3.24 21.73 6.07
CA VAL A 568 4.45 22.56 6.13
C VAL A 568 4.71 23.05 7.56
N ASP A 569 3.68 23.51 8.28
CA ASP A 569 3.82 23.97 9.64
C ASP A 569 4.23 22.84 10.60
N ASP A 570 3.71 21.60 10.41
CA ASP A 570 4.13 20.42 11.17
C ASP A 570 5.58 20.02 10.89
N GLN A 571 6.00 20.04 9.62
CA GLN A 571 7.40 19.77 9.27
C GLN A 571 8.36 20.83 9.83
N VAL A 572 7.93 22.09 9.90
CA VAL A 572 8.68 23.18 10.58
C VAL A 572 8.77 22.89 12.07
N ALA A 573 7.67 22.50 12.73
CA ALA A 573 7.70 22.12 14.15
C ALA A 573 8.67 20.96 14.39
N GLY A 574 8.71 19.96 13.48
CA GLY A 574 9.69 18.87 13.51
C GLY A 574 11.14 19.36 13.40
N ALA A 575 11.40 20.26 12.46
CA ALA A 575 12.73 20.84 12.26
C ALA A 575 13.17 21.69 13.46
N GLU A 576 12.28 22.48 14.05
CA GLU A 576 12.58 23.29 15.25
C GLU A 576 12.79 22.39 16.49
N TYR A 577 12.01 21.30 16.63
CA TYR A 577 12.27 20.30 17.66
C TYR A 577 13.69 19.71 17.52
N LEU A 578 14.12 19.34 16.31
CA LEU A 578 15.48 18.83 16.09
C LEU A 578 16.55 19.81 16.55
N LYS A 579 16.39 21.12 16.30
CA LYS A 579 17.34 22.16 16.73
C LYS A 579 17.48 22.26 18.26
N THR A 580 16.50 21.80 19.04
CA THR A 580 16.59 21.76 20.51
C THR A 580 17.50 20.63 21.01
N LEU A 581 17.81 19.63 20.17
CA LEU A 581 18.63 18.50 20.56
C LEU A 581 20.13 18.86 20.51
N PRO A 582 20.89 18.64 21.59
CA PRO A 582 22.27 19.15 21.72
C PRO A 582 23.22 18.55 20.66
N TYR A 583 22.90 17.40 20.13
CA TYR A 583 23.69 16.69 19.13
C TYR A 583 23.27 17.00 17.69
N VAL A 584 22.32 17.88 17.46
CA VAL A 584 21.89 18.30 16.12
C VAL A 584 22.68 19.51 15.65
N ASP A 585 23.20 19.47 14.43
CA ASP A 585 23.73 20.62 13.72
C ASP A 585 22.61 21.29 12.91
N GLY A 586 21.91 22.23 13.53
CA GLY A 586 20.77 22.92 12.92
C GLY A 586 21.12 23.76 11.68
N GLU A 587 22.41 24.06 11.47
CA GLU A 587 22.89 24.77 10.28
C GLU A 587 23.15 23.87 9.09
N ARG A 588 23.17 22.52 9.28
CA ARG A 588 23.38 21.52 8.25
C ARG A 588 22.21 20.55 8.16
N MET A 589 21.08 21.07 7.68
CA MET A 589 19.86 20.29 7.47
C MET A 589 19.53 20.21 5.99
N ALA A 590 19.22 18.98 5.50
CA ALA A 590 18.72 18.69 4.17
C ALA A 590 17.32 18.07 4.26
N ILE A 591 16.56 18.19 3.18
CA ILE A 591 15.23 17.58 3.04
C ILE A 591 15.11 16.79 1.74
N HIS A 592 14.51 15.62 1.80
CA HIS A 592 14.26 14.76 0.64
C HIS A 592 12.88 14.13 0.71
N GLY A 593 12.16 14.13 -0.40
CA GLY A 593 10.89 13.45 -0.55
C GLY A 593 10.55 13.15 -2.00
N TRP A 594 9.59 12.24 -2.22
CA TRP A 594 9.15 11.79 -3.54
C TRP A 594 7.65 12.01 -3.70
N SER A 595 7.16 12.37 -4.90
CA SER A 595 5.73 12.58 -5.16
C SER A 595 5.18 13.74 -4.32
N TYR A 596 4.19 13.49 -3.47
CA TYR A 596 3.75 14.47 -2.48
C TYR A 596 4.91 14.93 -1.58
N GLY A 597 5.83 14.04 -1.23
CA GLY A 597 7.06 14.39 -0.51
C GLY A 597 7.98 15.32 -1.32
N GLY A 598 7.96 15.22 -2.64
CA GLY A 598 8.61 16.18 -3.54
C GLY A 598 7.94 17.56 -3.50
N PHE A 599 6.61 17.61 -3.50
CA PHE A 599 5.83 18.82 -3.26
C PHE A 599 6.17 19.44 -1.90
N MET A 600 6.21 18.64 -0.83
CA MET A 600 6.56 19.10 0.51
C MET A 600 8.00 19.60 0.59
N THR A 601 8.95 18.90 -0.03
CA THR A 601 10.35 19.33 -0.12
C THR A 601 10.44 20.71 -0.77
N THR A 602 9.83 20.88 -1.93
CA THR A 602 9.83 22.15 -2.66
C THR A 602 9.09 23.25 -1.89
N SER A 603 7.91 22.91 -1.30
CA SER A 603 7.15 23.84 -0.47
C SER A 603 7.98 24.40 0.70
N LEU A 604 8.71 23.53 1.40
CA LEU A 604 9.56 23.95 2.54
C LEU A 604 10.75 24.78 2.09
N MET A 605 11.40 24.43 0.97
CA MET A 605 12.51 25.23 0.40
C MET A 605 12.06 26.63 -0.02
N LEU A 606 10.81 26.78 -0.51
CA LEU A 606 10.27 28.07 -0.95
C LEU A 606 9.65 28.87 0.18
N LYS A 607 8.75 28.25 0.98
CA LYS A 607 7.94 28.94 2.01
C LYS A 607 8.69 29.18 3.32
N LYS A 608 9.76 28.42 3.60
CA LYS A 608 10.59 28.53 4.80
C LYS A 608 12.08 28.64 4.42
N PRO A 609 12.45 29.70 3.67
CA PRO A 609 13.78 29.84 3.11
C PRO A 609 14.84 29.87 4.22
N GLY A 610 15.90 29.08 4.06
CA GLY A 610 17.00 28.95 5.02
C GLY A 610 16.78 27.92 6.13
N LEU A 611 15.60 27.29 6.24
CA LEU A 611 15.38 26.18 7.18
C LEU A 611 16.20 24.95 6.76
N PHE A 612 16.20 24.65 5.46
CA PHE A 612 17.02 23.60 4.86
C PHE A 612 18.01 24.22 3.87
N LYS A 613 19.28 23.77 3.90
CA LYS A 613 20.30 24.20 2.94
C LYS A 613 20.16 23.51 1.58
N VAL A 614 19.69 22.25 1.61
CA VAL A 614 19.60 21.37 0.45
C VAL A 614 18.26 20.68 0.42
N GLY A 615 17.62 20.69 -0.75
CA GLY A 615 16.40 19.95 -1.04
C GLY A 615 16.61 18.99 -2.22
N VAL A 616 16.06 17.78 -2.14
CA VAL A 616 15.98 16.86 -3.28
C VAL A 616 14.54 16.41 -3.44
N ALA A 617 13.87 16.93 -4.46
CA ALA A 617 12.45 16.67 -4.74
C ALA A 617 12.32 15.73 -5.95
N GLY A 618 11.79 14.53 -5.73
CA GLY A 618 11.57 13.56 -6.80
C GLY A 618 10.11 13.50 -7.24
N GLY A 619 9.82 13.50 -8.53
CA GLY A 619 8.47 13.44 -9.11
C GLY A 619 7.49 14.41 -8.45
N PRO A 620 7.87 15.70 -8.21
CA PRO A 620 7.12 16.59 -7.35
C PRO A 620 5.86 17.12 -8.04
N VAL A 621 4.74 17.12 -7.32
CA VAL A 621 3.61 17.97 -7.68
C VAL A 621 4.03 19.43 -7.46
N MET A 622 3.80 20.31 -8.42
CA MET A 622 4.14 21.74 -8.34
C MET A 622 2.90 22.63 -8.41
N ASP A 623 1.83 22.11 -8.97
CA ASP A 623 0.56 22.81 -9.14
C ASP A 623 -0.58 21.79 -9.07
N TRP A 624 -1.44 21.89 -8.09
CA TRP A 624 -2.59 20.99 -7.94
C TRP A 624 -3.63 21.14 -9.05
N GLY A 625 -3.69 22.28 -9.73
CA GLY A 625 -4.51 22.47 -10.94
C GLY A 625 -4.08 21.60 -12.13
N MET A 626 -2.84 21.09 -12.12
CA MET A 626 -2.29 20.19 -13.12
C MET A 626 -2.33 18.71 -12.70
N TYR A 627 -2.87 18.39 -11.53
CA TYR A 627 -2.98 17.04 -11.01
C TYR A 627 -4.38 16.47 -11.24
N GLU A 628 -4.52 15.14 -11.15
CA GLU A 628 -5.73 14.43 -11.53
C GLU A 628 -6.92 14.75 -10.60
N VAL A 629 -8.12 14.71 -11.17
CA VAL A 629 -9.36 15.19 -10.55
C VAL A 629 -9.78 14.43 -9.30
N MET A 630 -9.70 13.07 -9.30
CA MET A 630 -10.20 12.24 -8.20
C MET A 630 -9.43 12.45 -6.90
N TYR A 631 -8.12 12.69 -7.00
CA TYR A 631 -7.27 13.01 -5.86
C TYR A 631 -7.41 14.49 -5.49
N THR A 632 -7.22 15.37 -6.47
CA THR A 632 -7.08 16.80 -6.18
C THR A 632 -8.39 17.40 -5.67
N GLU A 633 -9.51 17.17 -6.35
CA GLU A 633 -10.79 17.76 -5.95
C GLU A 633 -11.30 17.20 -4.63
N ARG A 634 -10.93 15.98 -4.24
CA ARG A 634 -11.21 15.43 -2.91
C ARG A 634 -10.65 16.30 -1.79
N TYR A 635 -9.42 16.76 -1.95
CA TYR A 635 -8.72 17.50 -0.89
C TYR A 635 -8.78 19.01 -1.07
N MET A 636 -9.03 19.50 -2.28
CA MET A 636 -8.92 20.92 -2.63
C MET A 636 -10.22 21.52 -3.16
N ASP A 637 -11.28 20.75 -3.38
CA ASP A 637 -12.44 21.08 -4.21
C ASP A 637 -11.99 21.48 -5.64
N THR A 638 -12.89 22.04 -6.46
CA THR A 638 -12.48 22.53 -7.79
C THR A 638 -11.69 23.83 -7.69
N PRO A 639 -10.84 24.15 -8.68
CA PRO A 639 -10.14 25.45 -8.73
C PRO A 639 -11.09 26.66 -8.70
N ALA A 640 -12.33 26.51 -9.19
CA ALA A 640 -13.35 27.56 -9.17
C ALA A 640 -13.91 27.79 -7.76
N GLU A 641 -14.06 26.72 -6.96
CA GLU A 641 -14.61 26.79 -5.59
C GLU A 641 -13.56 27.16 -4.56
N ASN A 642 -12.28 26.91 -4.84
CA ASN A 642 -11.16 27.17 -3.93
C ASN A 642 -9.96 27.87 -4.60
N PRO A 643 -10.14 29.00 -5.30
CA PRO A 643 -9.06 29.66 -6.02
C PRO A 643 -7.89 30.08 -5.10
N GLU A 644 -8.15 30.48 -3.86
CA GLU A 644 -7.15 30.87 -2.90
C GLU A 644 -6.29 29.68 -2.44
N GLY A 645 -6.88 28.52 -2.19
CA GLY A 645 -6.15 27.31 -1.81
C GLY A 645 -5.20 26.86 -2.93
N TYR A 646 -5.68 26.86 -4.18
CA TYR A 646 -4.85 26.54 -5.34
C TYR A 646 -3.70 27.56 -5.51
N ALA A 647 -3.97 28.86 -5.42
CA ALA A 647 -2.93 29.91 -5.52
C ALA A 647 -1.88 29.78 -4.40
N THR A 648 -2.30 29.45 -3.18
CA THR A 648 -1.41 29.30 -2.03
C THR A 648 -0.53 28.04 -2.16
N SER A 649 -1.09 26.93 -2.67
CA SER A 649 -0.38 25.67 -2.85
C SER A 649 0.48 25.61 -4.11
N MET A 650 0.19 26.40 -5.14
CA MET A 650 0.97 26.48 -6.37
C MET A 650 2.41 26.89 -6.08
N LEU A 651 3.37 26.16 -6.62
CA LEU A 651 4.80 26.39 -6.48
C LEU A 651 5.45 26.88 -7.77
N THR A 652 4.82 26.63 -8.92
CA THR A 652 5.38 26.87 -10.26
C THR A 652 5.79 28.32 -10.50
N ASP A 653 5.18 29.30 -9.86
CA ASP A 653 5.44 30.74 -10.03
C ASP A 653 6.31 31.36 -8.93
N LYS A 654 6.75 30.57 -7.92
CA LYS A 654 7.42 31.04 -6.69
C LYS A 654 8.94 30.81 -6.69
N ALA A 655 9.55 30.62 -7.86
CA ALA A 655 10.98 30.32 -7.97
C ALA A 655 11.89 31.36 -7.27
N ASP A 656 11.51 32.65 -7.27
CA ASP A 656 12.25 33.76 -6.62
C ASP A 656 12.33 33.63 -5.07
N GLN A 657 11.49 32.78 -4.47
CA GLN A 657 11.53 32.49 -3.06
C GLN A 657 12.58 31.42 -2.69
N LEU A 658 13.15 30.72 -3.67
CA LEU A 658 14.11 29.66 -3.43
C LEU A 658 15.39 30.20 -2.76
N LYS A 659 15.74 29.61 -1.62
CA LYS A 659 17.02 29.81 -0.94
C LYS A 659 17.64 28.46 -0.65
N GLY A 660 18.89 28.26 -1.09
CA GLY A 660 19.59 26.99 -0.95
C GLY A 660 19.56 26.15 -2.24
N ASP A 661 20.16 24.97 -2.18
CA ASP A 661 20.37 24.11 -3.33
C ASP A 661 19.18 23.14 -3.50
N LEU A 662 18.48 23.21 -4.63
CA LEU A 662 17.37 22.33 -4.95
C LEU A 662 17.69 21.49 -6.17
N LEU A 663 17.58 20.17 -6.03
CA LEU A 663 17.61 19.21 -7.13
C LEU A 663 16.20 18.66 -7.36
N LEU A 664 15.68 18.86 -8.57
CA LEU A 664 14.46 18.20 -9.04
C LEU A 664 14.82 16.94 -9.82
N ILE A 665 14.08 15.86 -9.60
CA ILE A 665 14.26 14.59 -10.31
C ILE A 665 12.91 14.14 -10.85
N HIS A 666 12.85 13.68 -12.13
CA HIS A 666 11.60 13.20 -12.73
C HIS A 666 11.85 11.99 -13.65
N GLY A 667 10.88 11.07 -13.73
CA GLY A 667 10.84 10.04 -14.75
C GLY A 667 10.26 10.59 -16.06
N THR A 668 10.87 10.29 -17.22
CA THR A 668 10.35 10.84 -18.48
C THR A 668 9.02 10.25 -18.91
N MET A 669 8.65 9.08 -18.36
CA MET A 669 7.39 8.39 -18.61
C MET A 669 6.46 8.41 -17.39
N ASP A 670 6.55 9.44 -16.54
CA ASP A 670 5.68 9.58 -15.38
C ASP A 670 4.25 9.89 -15.83
N ASP A 671 3.34 8.96 -15.53
CA ASP A 671 1.91 8.99 -15.81
C ASP A 671 1.05 9.33 -14.57
N THR A 672 1.70 9.50 -13.43
CA THR A 672 1.08 9.83 -12.14
C THR A 672 1.25 11.31 -11.83
N VAL A 673 2.48 11.79 -11.74
CA VAL A 673 2.81 13.23 -11.68
C VAL A 673 3.47 13.60 -12.98
N LEU A 674 2.75 14.29 -13.85
CA LEU A 674 3.25 14.63 -15.17
C LEU A 674 4.53 15.46 -15.07
N ARG A 675 5.55 15.14 -15.87
CA ARG A 675 6.84 15.87 -15.84
C ARG A 675 6.69 17.38 -16.12
N GLU A 676 5.57 17.79 -16.67
CA GLU A 676 5.20 19.19 -16.90
C GLU A 676 5.26 20.02 -15.60
N HIS A 677 4.94 19.44 -14.45
CA HIS A 677 5.09 20.09 -13.14
C HIS A 677 6.53 20.62 -12.93
N SER A 678 7.53 19.73 -13.08
CA SER A 678 8.94 20.12 -12.94
C SER A 678 9.40 21.09 -14.03
N LEU A 679 9.02 20.86 -15.30
CA LEU A 679 9.43 21.70 -16.40
C LEU A 679 8.87 23.13 -16.29
N THR A 680 7.63 23.28 -15.84
CA THR A 680 7.01 24.61 -15.61
C THR A 680 7.74 25.36 -14.49
N PHE A 681 8.10 24.69 -13.41
CA PHE A 681 8.90 25.30 -12.35
C PHE A 681 10.31 25.69 -12.84
N VAL A 682 11.00 24.80 -13.56
CA VAL A 682 12.32 25.08 -14.16
C VAL A 682 12.24 26.29 -15.10
N LYS A 683 11.19 26.35 -15.95
CA LYS A 683 10.96 27.50 -16.82
C LYS A 683 10.83 28.81 -16.03
N ASN A 684 10.08 28.79 -14.94
CA ASN A 684 9.95 29.96 -14.07
C ASN A 684 11.30 30.35 -13.40
N CYS A 685 12.11 29.36 -13.00
CA CYS A 685 13.47 29.62 -12.51
C CYS A 685 14.33 30.33 -13.56
N VAL A 686 14.30 29.87 -14.82
CA VAL A 686 15.03 30.50 -15.92
C VAL A 686 14.57 31.93 -16.13
N ASP A 687 13.25 32.18 -16.15
CA ASP A 687 12.69 33.52 -16.37
C ASP A 687 13.06 34.50 -15.26
N LYS A 688 13.22 34.01 -14.04
CA LYS A 688 13.59 34.80 -12.85
C LYS A 688 15.09 34.80 -12.56
N GLY A 689 15.92 34.11 -13.36
CA GLY A 689 17.36 34.00 -13.14
C GLY A 689 17.76 33.19 -11.91
N VAL A 690 16.89 32.33 -11.42
CA VAL A 690 17.15 31.44 -10.27
C VAL A 690 17.78 30.15 -10.78
N GLN A 691 18.83 29.67 -10.10
CA GLN A 691 19.44 28.39 -10.43
C GLN A 691 18.75 27.26 -9.69
N VAL A 692 18.48 26.17 -10.42
CA VAL A 692 17.93 24.91 -9.90
C VAL A 692 18.56 23.75 -10.68
N ASP A 693 18.91 22.67 -9.99
CA ASP A 693 19.35 21.45 -10.66
C ASP A 693 18.14 20.61 -11.07
N TYR A 694 18.19 20.05 -12.29
CA TYR A 694 17.15 19.17 -12.82
C TYR A 694 17.76 17.93 -13.46
N PHE A 695 17.22 16.75 -13.13
CA PHE A 695 17.67 15.49 -13.71
C PHE A 695 16.51 14.59 -14.09
N GLU A 696 16.49 14.09 -15.30
CA GLU A 696 15.50 13.13 -15.79
C GLU A 696 16.02 11.70 -15.76
N TYR A 697 15.13 10.76 -15.43
CA TYR A 697 15.37 9.33 -15.60
C TYR A 697 14.62 8.83 -16.83
N PRO A 698 15.33 8.64 -17.95
CA PRO A 698 14.72 8.24 -19.22
C PRO A 698 14.08 6.85 -19.14
N GLY A 699 12.86 6.72 -19.66
CA GLY A 699 12.12 5.45 -19.69
C GLY A 699 11.53 5.00 -18.37
N HIS A 700 11.67 5.78 -17.29
CA HIS A 700 11.02 5.48 -16.00
C HIS A 700 9.70 6.23 -15.86
N ALA A 701 8.71 5.51 -15.32
CA ALA A 701 7.45 6.07 -14.83
C ALA A 701 7.65 6.80 -13.50
N HIS A 702 6.59 7.00 -12.72
CA HIS A 702 6.63 7.74 -11.45
C HIS A 702 7.72 7.28 -10.47
N ASN A 703 8.06 5.99 -10.46
CA ASN A 703 9.08 5.42 -9.60
C ASN A 703 10.27 4.85 -10.40
N VAL A 704 11.48 5.29 -10.09
CA VAL A 704 12.72 4.68 -10.60
C VAL A 704 12.96 3.36 -9.87
N ARG A 705 12.98 2.25 -10.61
CA ARG A 705 13.05 0.88 -10.06
C ARG A 705 14.30 0.13 -10.53
N GLY A 706 14.51 -1.07 -9.97
CA GLY A 706 15.59 -1.97 -10.35
C GLY A 706 16.98 -1.41 -10.02
N LYS A 707 17.96 -1.68 -10.87
CA LYS A 707 19.36 -1.23 -10.69
C LYS A 707 19.50 0.29 -10.75
N ASP A 708 18.63 0.96 -11.51
CA ASP A 708 18.71 2.41 -11.71
C ASP A 708 18.32 3.19 -10.45
N ARG A 709 17.60 2.54 -9.51
CA ARG A 709 17.37 3.10 -8.18
C ARG A 709 18.65 3.31 -7.39
N LEU A 710 19.69 2.49 -7.61
CA LEU A 710 20.99 2.73 -7.00
C LEU A 710 21.63 4.02 -7.53
N HIS A 711 21.56 4.26 -8.84
CA HIS A 711 22.02 5.51 -9.45
C HIS A 711 21.24 6.70 -8.90
N LEU A 712 19.90 6.59 -8.79
CA LEU A 712 19.05 7.62 -8.19
C LEU A 712 19.49 7.98 -6.79
N MET A 713 19.59 6.98 -5.89
CA MET A 713 19.92 7.23 -4.48
C MET A 713 21.36 7.70 -4.29
N THR A 714 22.28 7.31 -5.19
CA THR A 714 23.63 7.87 -5.23
C THR A 714 23.58 9.36 -5.55
N LYS A 715 22.81 9.75 -6.59
CA LYS A 715 22.66 11.16 -6.98
C LYS A 715 22.01 12.00 -5.86
N VAL A 716 20.98 11.45 -5.19
CA VAL A 716 20.32 12.11 -4.04
C VAL A 716 21.33 12.38 -2.92
N LEU A 717 22.06 11.35 -2.48
CA LEU A 717 23.00 11.50 -1.37
C LEU A 717 24.22 12.34 -1.74
N ASP A 718 24.74 12.23 -2.96
CA ASP A 718 25.87 13.05 -3.42
C ASP A 718 25.52 14.55 -3.50
N HIS A 719 24.28 14.88 -3.91
CA HIS A 719 23.80 16.27 -3.91
C HIS A 719 23.67 16.80 -2.47
N ILE A 720 23.09 16.00 -1.55
CA ILE A 720 23.00 16.36 -0.13
C ILE A 720 24.38 16.57 0.49
N ASP A 721 25.32 15.65 0.22
CA ASP A 721 26.71 15.76 0.75
C ASP A 721 27.40 17.04 0.26
N ALA A 722 27.28 17.33 -1.02
CA ALA A 722 27.91 18.53 -1.62
C ALA A 722 27.36 19.81 -0.98
N GLY A 723 26.03 19.94 -0.88
CA GLY A 723 25.40 21.15 -0.35
C GLY A 723 25.57 21.31 1.17
N LEU A 724 25.74 20.22 1.94
CA LEU A 724 26.02 20.27 3.37
C LEU A 724 27.55 20.24 3.70
N GLY A 725 28.42 20.22 2.69
CA GLY A 725 29.88 20.22 2.87
C GLY A 725 30.39 18.97 3.56
N MET A 726 29.76 17.82 3.32
CA MET A 726 30.24 16.53 3.82
C MET A 726 31.38 16.03 2.95
N LYS A 727 32.44 15.53 3.57
CA LYS A 727 33.53 14.87 2.84
C LYS A 727 33.07 13.48 2.38
N LYS A 728 33.30 13.16 1.11
CA LYS A 728 33.06 11.82 0.54
C LYS A 728 33.92 10.75 1.20
#